data_147943b6528cac382a08c69c2bbbe784
#
_entry.id   147943b6528cac382a08c69c2bbbe784
#
_cell.length_a   1.000
_cell.length_b   1.000
_cell.length_c   1.000
_cell.angle_alpha   90.00
_cell.angle_beta   90.00
_cell.angle_gamma   90.00
#
_symmetry.space_group_name_H-M   'P 1'
#
loop_
_entity.id
_entity.type
_entity.pdbx_description
1 polymer ?
#
loop_
_entity_poly.entity_id
_entity_poly.type
_entity_poly.pdbx_seq_one_letter_code
_entity_poly.pdbx_strand_id
1 'polypeptide(L)'
;MKITPSARVLRMLGEIEFDEWQCLAELVDNAFDDFTEIHRSGVPWVGGFRVSVRLPSSVSGELVIEDTGRGMTYERLERAVRAGWSGNDMHDKLGLFGMGFNVSTARLGRRTRVLTTRQGDPEWIGVEIDLDRIGDDFEAEDIVEPKADPNEHGTRIIISKLHAGRAQWLRKNGSALRNILGGVYSWLLENRPFELWIGGIQVKPVRHCRWGDDRFVLYNNKERIPAYVEIDEKLEDGVACADCGQWQLPGREVCEDCGSDRLNVRERRVHGWLGIQRYLHKQEYGIDFLRNGRKILRWDKRLFTWRNPDGGVGNEEPEYPVELVHQGGRIIGEIHLDHVPVGYQKNAFEYGDRSWRSAVEILRGVGPLLPQRAAALQYLENTSPLARLVKGYRRNDAGERYLIPGDGRKPIHDDTRRWGLEFHKGIAAYQSDERWWQAVLDHEAAKRNGKKEKASTNTPDQPDEAAVLEALGLDEAAADLLNGLQPESPAQSSVQTPPVAAGAPTVVAEQGNREKETRQERISRYAENSTVYPALSRPLGHPRIGYVDIEARRLTNGPLLDDKLNPTPVLLDQQRGMSFAAFLDLEHEVFQKFGVDPADLLIAEAAVLLKVQADSDWSHSQLMAAIRAESLPATALDAQLISAEAQELLAEIRQRMAAELDRAGEPARAFQYLSPDELTATETAMIANGKITRTADLGTRGDFLLHVPPLFLVRLLESWPEVFMDGHVFQGLYEGVSSPGAQRLSLARSVGYLSDVATQASYTVASLPSQLLRTRLSIRLLSDELAEER
;
A
#
# COMPACT_ATOMS: atom_id res chain seq x y z
N MET A 1 -22.88 -26.60 27.73
CA MET A 1 -22.75 -26.78 26.28
C MET A 1 -21.27 -26.72 25.97
N LYS A 2 -20.69 -27.74 25.34
CA LYS A 2 -19.28 -27.68 24.91
C LYS A 2 -19.24 -27.09 23.51
N ILE A 3 -18.52 -26.01 23.31
CA ILE A 3 -18.28 -25.42 21.98
C ILE A 3 -16.96 -26.02 21.45
N THR A 4 -17.07 -27.18 20.80
CA THR A 4 -15.92 -27.84 20.16
C THR A 4 -15.95 -27.48 18.67
N PRO A 5 -14.89 -26.91 18.11
CA PRO A 5 -14.84 -26.61 16.67
C PRO A 5 -14.88 -27.91 15.86
N SER A 6 -15.44 -27.88 14.68
CA SER A 6 -15.36 -28.98 13.70
C SER A 6 -13.99 -29.02 13.03
N ALA A 7 -13.54 -30.21 12.58
CA ALA A 7 -12.30 -30.40 11.82
C ALA A 7 -12.19 -29.48 10.57
N ARG A 8 -13.31 -29.00 10.06
CA ARG A 8 -13.40 -28.00 9.01
C ARG A 8 -12.59 -26.73 9.33
N VAL A 9 -12.47 -26.37 10.62
CA VAL A 9 -11.68 -25.18 11.05
C VAL A 9 -10.24 -25.25 10.56
N LEU A 10 -9.58 -26.43 10.65
CA LEU A 10 -8.20 -26.60 10.18
C LEU A 10 -8.09 -26.36 8.67
N ARG A 11 -9.08 -26.75 7.89
CA ARG A 11 -9.11 -26.47 6.44
C ARG A 11 -9.35 -24.99 6.16
N MET A 12 -10.22 -24.32 6.94
CA MET A 12 -10.47 -22.88 6.81
C MET A 12 -9.24 -22.04 7.18
N LEU A 13 -8.36 -22.52 8.05
CA LEU A 13 -7.09 -21.83 8.32
C LEU A 13 -6.24 -21.68 7.06
N GLY A 14 -6.30 -22.62 6.13
CA GLY A 14 -5.64 -22.53 4.83
C GLY A 14 -6.20 -21.47 3.89
N GLU A 15 -7.40 -20.92 4.16
CA GLU A 15 -8.00 -19.83 3.37
C GLU A 15 -7.50 -18.44 3.82
N ILE A 16 -6.84 -18.35 5.00
CA ILE A 16 -6.24 -17.09 5.45
C ILE A 16 -5.17 -16.66 4.44
N GLU A 17 -5.28 -15.43 3.96
CA GLU A 17 -4.38 -14.89 2.94
C GLU A 17 -2.97 -14.69 3.47
N PHE A 18 -2.12 -15.69 3.19
CA PHE A 18 -0.67 -15.64 3.37
C PHE A 18 -0.01 -15.88 2.02
N ASP A 19 1.00 -15.10 1.73
CA ASP A 19 1.91 -15.37 0.62
C ASP A 19 2.80 -16.58 0.95
N GLU A 20 3.37 -17.22 -0.06
CA GLU A 20 4.26 -18.38 0.13
C GLU A 20 5.47 -18.06 1.02
N TRP A 21 6.03 -16.87 0.87
CA TRP A 21 7.16 -16.45 1.71
C TRP A 21 6.75 -16.22 3.17
N GLN A 22 5.53 -15.75 3.43
CA GLN A 22 5.00 -15.59 4.79
C GLN A 22 4.78 -16.94 5.46
N CYS A 23 4.22 -17.91 4.73
CA CYS A 23 4.09 -19.26 5.22
C CYS A 23 5.46 -19.85 5.63
N LEU A 24 6.48 -19.68 4.80
CA LEU A 24 7.84 -20.14 5.12
C LEU A 24 8.42 -19.37 6.31
N ALA A 25 8.18 -18.05 6.39
CA ALA A 25 8.65 -17.24 7.50
C ALA A 25 8.08 -17.70 8.84
N GLU A 26 6.80 -18.07 8.92
CA GLU A 26 6.22 -18.61 10.17
C GLU A 26 6.89 -19.91 10.64
N LEU A 27 7.29 -20.77 9.70
CA LEU A 27 8.00 -22.02 10.03
C LEU A 27 9.46 -21.74 10.43
N VAL A 28 10.12 -20.79 9.79
CA VAL A 28 11.48 -20.34 10.13
C VAL A 28 11.50 -19.61 11.48
N ASP A 29 10.47 -18.79 11.78
CA ASP A 29 10.34 -18.10 13.07
C ASP A 29 10.38 -19.07 14.25
N ASN A 30 9.70 -20.22 14.13
CA ASN A 30 9.68 -21.23 15.20
C ASN A 30 11.08 -21.80 15.47
N ALA A 31 11.88 -22.04 14.43
CA ALA A 31 13.25 -22.49 14.58
C ALA A 31 14.16 -21.38 15.16
N PHE A 32 14.02 -20.15 14.68
CA PHE A 32 14.82 -19.02 15.19
C PHE A 32 14.46 -18.64 16.63
N ASP A 33 13.25 -18.90 17.08
CA ASP A 33 12.86 -18.79 18.49
C ASP A 33 13.62 -19.80 19.37
N ASP A 34 13.74 -21.07 18.94
CA ASP A 34 14.52 -22.06 19.65
C ASP A 34 16.02 -21.71 19.64
N PHE A 35 16.56 -21.29 18.52
CA PHE A 35 17.94 -20.82 18.40
C PHE A 35 18.24 -19.61 19.31
N THR A 36 17.29 -18.69 19.41
CA THR A 36 17.41 -17.53 20.29
C THR A 36 17.45 -17.92 21.74
N GLU A 37 16.64 -18.88 22.15
CA GLU A 37 16.69 -19.45 23.53
C GLU A 37 18.03 -20.14 23.83
N ILE A 38 18.51 -20.98 22.92
CA ILE A 38 19.80 -21.66 23.09
C ILE A 38 20.92 -20.62 23.20
N HIS A 39 20.92 -19.64 22.30
CA HIS A 39 21.94 -18.58 22.28
C HIS A 39 21.92 -17.74 23.57
N ARG A 40 20.73 -17.37 24.07
CA ARG A 40 20.58 -16.64 25.33
C ARG A 40 21.00 -17.44 26.57
N SER A 41 20.85 -18.77 26.54
CA SER A 41 21.25 -19.62 27.67
C SER A 41 22.77 -19.67 27.91
N GLY A 42 23.56 -19.24 26.94
CA GLY A 42 25.03 -19.28 27.00
C GLY A 42 25.63 -20.69 26.99
N VAL A 43 24.81 -21.73 26.86
CA VAL A 43 25.26 -23.12 26.77
C VAL A 43 25.90 -23.35 25.39
N PRO A 44 27.12 -23.96 25.33
CA PRO A 44 27.72 -24.29 24.05
C PRO A 44 26.81 -25.24 23.25
N TRP A 45 26.50 -24.86 22.00
CA TRP A 45 25.68 -25.63 21.09
C TRP A 45 26.53 -26.22 19.95
N VAL A 46 26.51 -27.53 19.79
CA VAL A 46 27.42 -28.24 18.88
C VAL A 46 26.87 -28.31 17.45
N GLY A 47 25.56 -28.30 17.27
CA GLY A 47 24.90 -28.53 15.97
C GLY A 47 24.87 -27.35 15.00
N GLY A 48 25.35 -26.17 15.45
CA GLY A 48 25.13 -24.90 14.71
C GLY A 48 23.66 -24.47 14.74
N PHE A 49 23.33 -23.35 14.12
CA PHE A 49 21.99 -22.78 14.11
C PHE A 49 21.51 -22.64 12.65
N ARG A 50 21.12 -23.75 12.06
CA ARG A 50 20.76 -23.81 10.64
C ARG A 50 19.31 -24.19 10.42
N VAL A 51 18.64 -23.45 9.54
CA VAL A 51 17.36 -23.83 8.94
C VAL A 51 17.58 -24.09 7.45
N SER A 52 17.15 -25.25 6.96
CA SER A 52 17.25 -25.66 5.56
C SER A 52 15.87 -25.86 4.96
N VAL A 53 15.57 -25.18 3.86
CA VAL A 53 14.32 -25.29 3.11
C VAL A 53 14.63 -25.96 1.77
N ARG A 54 14.13 -27.20 1.57
CA ARG A 54 14.15 -27.89 0.28
C ARG A 54 12.86 -27.60 -0.47
N LEU A 55 12.99 -26.94 -1.61
CA LEU A 55 11.87 -26.60 -2.48
C LEU A 55 11.40 -27.82 -3.30
N PRO A 56 10.12 -27.91 -3.67
CA PRO A 56 9.61 -29.01 -4.47
C PRO A 56 10.28 -29.06 -5.85
N SER A 57 10.74 -30.24 -6.28
CA SER A 57 11.35 -30.48 -7.59
C SER A 57 10.30 -30.62 -8.70
N SER A 58 9.07 -31.01 -8.36
CA SER A 58 7.92 -31.16 -9.26
C SER A 58 6.66 -30.58 -8.63
N VAL A 59 5.56 -30.51 -9.38
CA VAL A 59 4.26 -30.04 -8.85
C VAL A 59 3.71 -31.01 -7.78
N SER A 60 4.05 -32.28 -7.88
CA SER A 60 3.70 -33.32 -6.88
C SER A 60 4.83 -33.56 -5.85
N GLY A 61 5.89 -32.75 -5.89
CA GLY A 61 6.99 -32.81 -4.95
C GLY A 61 6.64 -32.31 -3.57
N GLU A 62 7.55 -32.50 -2.63
CA GLU A 62 7.40 -32.12 -1.24
C GLU A 62 8.20 -30.84 -0.95
N LEU A 63 7.69 -30.02 -0.03
CA LEU A 63 8.42 -28.95 0.60
C LEU A 63 8.92 -29.45 1.95
N VAL A 64 10.21 -29.31 2.23
CA VAL A 64 10.80 -29.79 3.48
C VAL A 64 11.53 -28.64 4.16
N ILE A 65 11.23 -28.42 5.44
CA ILE A 65 11.92 -27.48 6.31
C ILE A 65 12.57 -28.27 7.44
N GLU A 66 13.86 -28.11 7.62
CA GLU A 66 14.65 -28.79 8.66
C GLU A 66 15.43 -27.76 9.46
N ASP A 67 15.43 -27.88 10.77
CA ASP A 67 16.26 -27.10 11.68
C ASP A 67 17.22 -27.98 12.49
N THR A 68 18.27 -27.37 13.02
CA THR A 68 19.24 -27.94 13.93
C THR A 68 19.04 -27.53 15.39
N GLY A 69 17.76 -27.30 15.77
CA GLY A 69 17.40 -26.93 17.14
C GLY A 69 17.46 -28.10 18.11
N ARG A 70 16.99 -27.89 19.34
CA ARG A 70 17.01 -28.90 20.40
C ARG A 70 16.12 -30.10 20.15
N GLY A 71 15.15 -29.98 19.23
CA GLY A 71 14.06 -30.92 19.11
C GLY A 71 13.04 -30.81 20.25
N MET A 72 12.04 -31.68 20.23
CA MET A 72 10.92 -31.63 21.16
C MET A 72 10.68 -32.98 21.83
N THR A 73 10.15 -32.94 23.06
CA THR A 73 9.51 -34.11 23.67
C THR A 73 8.14 -34.33 23.03
N TYR A 74 7.54 -35.51 23.26
CA TYR A 74 6.20 -35.83 22.73
C TYR A 74 5.17 -34.77 23.18
N GLU A 75 5.15 -34.41 24.46
CA GLU A 75 4.20 -33.43 25.01
C GLU A 75 4.43 -32.04 24.41
N ARG A 76 5.68 -31.68 24.10
CA ARG A 76 5.98 -30.42 23.46
C ARG A 76 5.56 -30.40 22.00
N LEU A 77 5.75 -31.53 21.30
CA LEU A 77 5.29 -31.70 19.92
C LEU A 77 3.77 -31.63 19.84
N GLU A 78 3.03 -32.33 20.69
CA GLU A 78 1.57 -32.27 20.76
C GLU A 78 1.07 -30.85 20.93
N ARG A 79 1.70 -30.08 21.82
CA ARG A 79 1.37 -28.66 22.03
C ARG A 79 1.72 -27.79 20.84
N ALA A 80 2.87 -28.04 20.19
CA ALA A 80 3.35 -27.21 19.07
C ALA A 80 2.47 -27.34 17.81
N VAL A 81 1.85 -28.51 17.59
CA VAL A 81 0.95 -28.73 16.45
C VAL A 81 -0.50 -28.35 16.73
N ARG A 82 -0.87 -28.11 18.00
CA ARG A 82 -2.22 -27.75 18.41
C ARG A 82 -2.56 -26.32 17.97
N ALA A 83 -3.60 -26.17 17.17
CA ALA A 83 -4.04 -24.87 16.71
C ALA A 83 -4.56 -23.98 17.86
N GLY A 84 -4.10 -22.75 17.91
CA GLY A 84 -4.50 -21.76 18.93
C GLY A 84 -3.84 -21.95 20.31
N TRP A 85 -2.92 -22.92 20.45
CA TRP A 85 -2.14 -23.04 21.67
C TRP A 85 -0.78 -22.36 21.51
N SER A 86 -0.51 -21.38 22.35
CA SER A 86 0.81 -20.76 22.47
C SER A 86 1.22 -20.77 23.94
N GLY A 87 2.28 -21.50 24.26
CA GLY A 87 2.92 -21.39 25.57
C GLY A 87 4.04 -20.36 25.57
N ASN A 88 4.20 -19.63 24.45
CA ASN A 88 5.24 -18.64 24.25
C ASN A 88 4.87 -17.33 24.92
N ASP A 89 5.88 -16.66 25.47
CA ASP A 89 5.74 -15.29 25.90
C ASP A 89 5.56 -14.37 24.68
N MET A 90 4.49 -13.61 24.68
CA MET A 90 4.10 -12.76 23.56
C MET A 90 5.11 -11.65 23.22
N HIS A 91 6.03 -11.30 24.15
CA HIS A 91 7.04 -10.27 23.93
C HIS A 91 8.39 -10.82 23.47
N ASP A 92 8.77 -12.03 23.90
CA ASP A 92 10.10 -12.57 23.71
C ASP A 92 10.28 -13.45 22.47
N LYS A 93 9.20 -13.76 21.77
CA LYS A 93 9.17 -14.72 20.67
C LYS A 93 8.74 -14.08 19.34
N LEU A 94 9.16 -14.72 18.25
CA LEU A 94 8.66 -14.46 16.90
C LEU A 94 7.33 -15.18 16.67
N GLY A 95 7.19 -16.43 17.16
CA GLY A 95 5.94 -17.21 17.10
C GLY A 95 4.97 -16.80 18.21
N LEU A 96 3.97 -15.99 17.90
CA LEU A 96 3.13 -15.32 18.91
C LEU A 96 1.79 -16.00 19.15
N PHE A 97 1.07 -16.37 18.10
CA PHE A 97 -0.38 -16.63 18.17
C PHE A 97 -0.76 -18.12 18.24
N GLY A 98 0.21 -19.03 18.22
CA GLY A 98 -0.04 -20.47 18.25
C GLY A 98 -0.81 -21.05 17.05
N MET A 99 -0.98 -20.27 16.00
CA MET A 99 -1.71 -20.66 14.78
C MET A 99 -0.84 -20.64 13.51
N GLY A 100 0.33 -19.97 13.56
CA GLY A 100 1.17 -19.77 12.39
C GLY A 100 1.58 -21.09 11.70
N PHE A 101 1.90 -22.12 12.47
CA PHE A 101 2.19 -23.46 11.94
C PHE A 101 0.99 -24.03 11.14
N ASN A 102 -0.19 -24.08 11.75
CA ASN A 102 -1.37 -24.68 11.12
C ASN A 102 -1.86 -23.90 9.90
N VAL A 103 -1.86 -22.56 9.97
CA VAL A 103 -2.20 -21.69 8.82
C VAL A 103 -1.21 -21.92 7.68
N SER A 104 0.09 -21.88 7.95
CA SER A 104 1.13 -21.98 6.94
C SER A 104 1.14 -23.33 6.26
N THR A 105 1.03 -24.42 7.02
CA THR A 105 1.03 -25.78 6.47
C THR A 105 -0.23 -26.07 5.67
N ALA A 106 -1.42 -25.70 6.18
CA ALA A 106 -2.69 -25.85 5.48
C ALA A 106 -2.76 -24.99 4.20
N ARG A 107 -2.16 -23.80 4.21
CA ARG A 107 -2.08 -22.89 3.06
C ARG A 107 -1.18 -23.43 1.96
N LEU A 108 -0.12 -24.13 2.31
CA LEU A 108 0.85 -24.68 1.36
C LEU A 108 0.40 -26.04 0.77
N GLY A 109 -0.15 -26.93 1.61
CA GLY A 109 -0.54 -28.25 1.20
C GLY A 109 -1.55 -28.92 2.12
N ARG A 110 -2.00 -30.13 1.75
CA ARG A 110 -3.06 -30.84 2.47
C ARG A 110 -2.53 -31.86 3.46
N ARG A 111 -1.25 -32.23 3.39
CA ARG A 111 -0.65 -33.26 4.26
C ARG A 111 0.66 -32.74 4.81
N THR A 112 0.78 -32.73 6.11
CA THR A 112 1.97 -32.28 6.84
C THR A 112 2.46 -33.36 7.78
N ARG A 113 3.74 -33.72 7.69
CA ARG A 113 4.44 -34.54 8.67
C ARG A 113 5.41 -33.68 9.45
N VAL A 114 5.37 -33.80 10.75
CA VAL A 114 6.32 -33.15 11.66
C VAL A 114 7.09 -34.26 12.37
N LEU A 115 8.38 -34.29 12.21
CA LEU A 115 9.31 -35.21 12.87
C LEU A 115 10.27 -34.40 13.74
N THR A 116 10.53 -34.80 14.95
CA THR A 116 11.45 -34.14 15.86
C THR A 116 12.23 -35.14 16.67
N THR A 117 13.46 -34.81 17.05
CA THR A 117 14.32 -35.65 17.89
C THR A 117 15.30 -34.78 18.68
N ARG A 118 15.62 -35.20 19.89
CA ARG A 118 16.64 -34.54 20.71
C ARG A 118 17.94 -35.32 20.64
N GLN A 119 19.03 -34.65 20.92
CA GLN A 119 20.33 -35.33 21.03
C GLN A 119 20.27 -36.46 22.08
N GLY A 120 20.70 -37.67 21.72
CA GLY A 120 20.70 -38.84 22.57
C GLY A 120 19.40 -39.68 22.56
N ASP A 121 18.29 -39.16 22.00
CA ASP A 121 17.08 -39.95 21.79
C ASP A 121 17.33 -41.01 20.71
N PRO A 122 16.76 -42.23 20.83
CA PRO A 122 16.99 -43.31 19.86
C PRO A 122 16.20 -43.15 18.55
N GLU A 123 15.15 -42.35 18.54
CA GLU A 123 14.16 -42.27 17.47
C GLU A 123 13.78 -40.85 17.17
N TRP A 124 13.30 -40.67 15.96
CA TRP A 124 12.47 -39.51 15.57
C TRP A 124 11.03 -39.81 15.94
N ILE A 125 10.41 -38.92 16.71
CA ILE A 125 8.99 -38.95 17.02
C ILE A 125 8.29 -37.91 16.13
N GLY A 126 7.06 -38.18 15.76
CA GLY A 126 6.37 -37.27 14.86
C GLY A 126 4.86 -37.47 14.82
N VAL A 127 4.23 -36.66 14.00
CA VAL A 127 2.80 -36.70 13.74
C VAL A 127 2.52 -36.41 12.28
N GLU A 128 1.55 -37.12 11.70
CA GLU A 128 1.02 -36.84 10.36
C GLU A 128 -0.36 -36.21 10.45
N ILE A 129 -0.51 -35.01 9.90
CA ILE A 129 -1.75 -34.28 9.80
C ILE A 129 -2.20 -34.29 8.34
N ASP A 130 -3.21 -35.09 8.00
CA ASP A 130 -3.82 -35.16 6.68
C ASP A 130 -5.20 -34.49 6.73
N LEU A 131 -5.31 -33.27 6.17
CA LEU A 131 -6.52 -32.47 6.16
C LEU A 131 -7.69 -33.12 5.40
N ASP A 132 -7.41 -34.14 4.57
CA ASP A 132 -8.44 -34.90 3.87
C ASP A 132 -9.04 -36.01 4.76
N ARG A 133 -8.32 -36.46 5.80
CA ARG A 133 -8.70 -37.57 6.66
C ARG A 133 -9.08 -37.19 8.08
N ILE A 134 -8.59 -36.03 8.57
CA ILE A 134 -8.83 -35.60 9.95
C ILE A 134 -10.30 -35.50 10.26
N GLY A 135 -10.75 -36.17 11.31
CA GLY A 135 -12.13 -36.17 11.81
C GLY A 135 -12.37 -35.11 12.88
N ASP A 136 -13.62 -35.05 13.40
CA ASP A 136 -14.01 -34.09 14.45
C ASP A 136 -13.43 -34.45 15.83
N ASP A 137 -12.74 -35.60 15.97
CA ASP A 137 -11.92 -35.97 17.10
C ASP A 137 -10.57 -35.22 17.15
N PHE A 138 -10.16 -34.65 16.02
CA PHE A 138 -8.86 -33.98 15.84
C PHE A 138 -7.65 -34.89 16.09
N GLU A 139 -7.81 -36.22 15.98
CA GLU A 139 -6.72 -37.15 16.11
C GLU A 139 -5.87 -37.18 14.85
N ALA A 140 -4.56 -37.10 15.00
CA ALA A 140 -3.57 -37.22 13.95
C ALA A 140 -2.73 -38.51 14.19
N GLU A 141 -2.15 -39.03 13.13
CA GLU A 141 -1.41 -40.28 13.17
C GLU A 141 0.01 -40.07 13.73
N ASP A 142 0.36 -40.80 14.81
CA ASP A 142 1.72 -40.77 15.36
C ASP A 142 2.72 -41.46 14.42
N ILE A 143 3.93 -40.92 14.33
CA ILE A 143 5.02 -41.43 13.53
C ILE A 143 6.23 -41.70 14.44
N VAL A 144 6.87 -42.84 14.27
CA VAL A 144 8.15 -43.14 14.88
C VAL A 144 9.09 -43.64 13.80
N GLU A 145 10.25 -43.04 13.65
CA GLU A 145 11.28 -43.44 12.69
C GLU A 145 12.61 -43.66 13.42
N PRO A 146 13.36 -44.76 13.08
CA PRO A 146 14.67 -44.98 13.69
C PRO A 146 15.65 -43.88 13.31
N LYS A 147 16.52 -43.52 14.25
CA LYS A 147 17.53 -42.50 14.06
C LYS A 147 18.82 -43.14 13.54
N ALA A 148 19.42 -42.54 12.51
CA ALA A 148 20.64 -43.05 11.90
C ALA A 148 21.89 -42.73 12.75
N ASP A 149 21.94 -41.49 13.31
CA ASP A 149 22.99 -41.04 14.21
C ASP A 149 22.37 -40.59 15.53
N PRO A 150 22.78 -41.15 16.69
CA PRO A 150 22.31 -40.69 18.00
C PRO A 150 22.50 -39.19 18.26
N ASN A 151 23.43 -38.55 17.56
CA ASN A 151 23.71 -37.11 17.72
C ASN A 151 22.79 -36.25 16.86
N GLU A 152 22.00 -36.80 15.96
CA GLU A 152 20.99 -36.01 15.22
C GLU A 152 20.04 -35.36 16.22
N HIS A 153 19.64 -34.11 15.91
CA HIS A 153 18.69 -33.34 16.71
C HIS A 153 18.02 -32.28 15.83
N GLY A 154 16.85 -31.81 16.24
CA GLY A 154 16.11 -30.78 15.52
C GLY A 154 14.70 -31.19 15.13
N THR A 155 14.12 -30.46 14.20
CA THR A 155 12.76 -30.71 13.70
C THR A 155 12.74 -30.70 12.19
N ARG A 156 11.95 -31.59 11.61
CA ARG A 156 11.72 -31.71 10.17
C ARG A 156 10.23 -31.60 9.88
N ILE A 157 9.84 -30.64 9.09
CA ILE A 157 8.47 -30.42 8.63
C ILE A 157 8.42 -30.75 7.14
N ILE A 158 7.58 -31.71 6.77
CA ILE A 158 7.41 -32.21 5.38
C ILE A 158 5.98 -31.91 4.96
N ILE A 159 5.81 -31.02 3.98
CA ILE A 159 4.51 -30.66 3.44
C ILE A 159 4.37 -31.30 2.06
N SER A 160 3.42 -32.19 1.93
CA SER A 160 3.09 -32.94 0.70
C SER A 160 1.65 -32.63 0.25
N LYS A 161 1.24 -33.16 -0.91
CA LYS A 161 -0.02 -32.76 -1.56
C LYS A 161 -0.14 -31.23 -1.65
N LEU A 162 0.94 -30.56 -2.07
CA LEU A 162 0.97 -29.11 -2.22
C LEU A 162 -0.11 -28.64 -3.17
N HIS A 163 -0.68 -27.47 -2.88
CA HIS A 163 -1.60 -26.81 -3.84
C HIS A 163 -0.84 -26.46 -5.12
N ALA A 164 -1.38 -26.83 -6.29
CA ALA A 164 -0.65 -26.79 -7.56
C ALA A 164 -0.03 -25.42 -7.89
N GLY A 165 -0.76 -24.33 -7.66
CA GLY A 165 -0.26 -22.97 -7.84
C GLY A 165 0.92 -22.66 -6.92
N ARG A 166 0.85 -23.07 -5.65
CA ARG A 166 1.90 -22.86 -4.64
C ARG A 166 3.14 -23.67 -4.96
N ALA A 167 2.98 -24.97 -5.30
CA ALA A 167 4.10 -25.82 -5.71
C ALA A 167 4.84 -25.24 -6.93
N GLN A 168 4.09 -24.77 -7.92
CA GLN A 168 4.69 -24.14 -9.10
C GLN A 168 5.43 -22.85 -8.76
N TRP A 169 4.86 -22.00 -7.89
CA TRP A 169 5.48 -20.77 -7.47
C TRP A 169 6.78 -21.01 -6.70
N LEU A 170 6.75 -21.87 -5.68
CA LEU A 170 7.92 -22.24 -4.87
C LEU A 170 9.07 -22.79 -5.74
N ARG A 171 8.75 -23.65 -6.69
CA ARG A 171 9.73 -24.21 -7.62
C ARG A 171 10.42 -23.14 -8.49
N LYS A 172 9.69 -22.15 -8.95
CA LYS A 172 10.20 -21.12 -9.87
C LYS A 172 10.89 -19.96 -9.16
N ASN A 173 10.53 -19.66 -7.93
CA ASN A 173 10.89 -18.41 -7.27
C ASN A 173 11.90 -18.56 -6.11
N GLY A 174 12.74 -19.61 -6.15
CA GLY A 174 13.75 -19.82 -5.11
C GLY A 174 14.71 -18.64 -4.92
N SER A 175 15.09 -17.94 -5.98
CA SER A 175 15.92 -16.72 -5.88
C SER A 175 15.17 -15.56 -5.24
N ALA A 176 13.92 -15.34 -5.62
CA ALA A 176 13.07 -14.31 -5.02
C ALA A 176 12.85 -14.57 -3.53
N LEU A 177 12.58 -15.83 -3.14
CA LEU A 177 12.46 -16.24 -1.75
C LEU A 177 13.71 -15.94 -0.93
N ARG A 178 14.91 -16.27 -1.46
CA ARG A 178 16.17 -15.93 -0.78
C ARG A 178 16.32 -14.43 -0.56
N ASN A 179 15.96 -13.63 -1.55
CA ASN A 179 16.05 -12.17 -1.42
C ASN A 179 15.02 -11.61 -0.42
N ILE A 180 13.77 -12.10 -0.46
CA ILE A 180 12.71 -11.66 0.46
C ILE A 180 13.09 -12.04 1.90
N LEU A 181 13.39 -13.31 2.16
CA LEU A 181 13.72 -13.80 3.51
C LEU A 181 15.07 -13.29 4.00
N GLY A 182 16.04 -13.08 3.10
CA GLY A 182 17.29 -12.37 3.40
C GLY A 182 17.07 -10.91 3.82
N GLY A 183 16.03 -10.28 3.30
CA GLY A 183 15.58 -8.96 3.75
C GLY A 183 14.84 -8.99 5.08
N VAL A 184 13.90 -9.91 5.25
CA VAL A 184 13.11 -10.08 6.49
C VAL A 184 14.00 -10.40 7.69
N TYR A 185 14.94 -11.31 7.52
CA TYR A 185 15.85 -11.78 8.58
C TYR A 185 17.24 -11.14 8.53
N SER A 186 17.44 -10.06 7.76
CA SER A 186 18.77 -9.48 7.56
C SER A 186 19.52 -9.25 8.86
N TRP A 187 18.86 -8.69 9.87
CA TRP A 187 19.48 -8.40 11.17
C TRP A 187 19.88 -9.69 11.92
N LEU A 188 19.00 -10.71 11.97
CA LEU A 188 19.29 -11.98 12.61
C LEU A 188 20.44 -12.72 11.94
N LEU A 189 20.45 -12.76 10.59
CA LEU A 189 21.49 -13.41 9.80
C LEU A 189 22.84 -12.69 9.87
N GLU A 190 22.86 -11.39 10.21
CA GLU A 190 24.08 -10.60 10.33
C GLU A 190 24.63 -10.57 11.76
N ASN A 191 23.74 -10.47 12.76
CA ASN A 191 24.13 -10.21 14.16
C ASN A 191 24.03 -11.46 15.07
N ARG A 192 23.56 -12.60 14.54
CA ARG A 192 23.47 -13.90 15.24
C ARG A 192 24.15 -14.97 14.39
N PRO A 193 24.61 -16.06 14.99
CA PRO A 193 25.21 -17.17 14.25
C PRO A 193 24.16 -18.04 13.55
N PHE A 194 23.10 -17.43 13.00
CA PHE A 194 21.98 -18.13 12.39
C PHE A 194 22.20 -18.26 10.89
N GLU A 195 21.91 -19.43 10.36
CA GLU A 195 21.97 -19.73 8.93
C GLU A 195 20.60 -20.12 8.39
N LEU A 196 20.22 -19.56 7.26
CA LEU A 196 19.05 -19.97 6.49
C LEU A 196 19.50 -20.44 5.10
N TRP A 197 19.08 -21.63 4.68
CA TRP A 197 19.40 -22.21 3.39
C TRP A 197 18.12 -22.49 2.62
N ILE A 198 18.03 -22.08 1.36
CA ILE A 198 16.86 -22.31 0.51
C ILE A 198 17.31 -22.87 -0.82
N GLY A 199 16.82 -24.09 -1.14
CA GLY A 199 17.20 -24.80 -2.35
C GLY A 199 18.71 -25.09 -2.43
N GLY A 200 19.35 -25.40 -1.29
CA GLY A 200 20.78 -25.71 -1.20
C GLY A 200 21.69 -24.47 -1.27
N ILE A 201 21.16 -23.26 -1.30
CA ILE A 201 21.92 -22.01 -1.35
C ILE A 201 21.67 -21.22 -0.06
N GLN A 202 22.76 -20.77 0.57
CA GLN A 202 22.69 -19.94 1.78
C GLN A 202 22.05 -18.58 1.47
N VAL A 203 21.10 -18.18 2.29
CA VAL A 203 20.46 -16.87 2.25
C VAL A 203 21.42 -15.85 2.85
N LYS A 204 21.71 -14.81 2.08
CA LYS A 204 22.55 -13.70 2.53
C LYS A 204 21.67 -12.58 3.09
N PRO A 205 22.11 -11.88 4.16
CA PRO A 205 21.40 -10.70 4.66
C PRO A 205 21.39 -9.59 3.59
N VAL A 206 20.23 -8.94 3.40
CA VAL A 206 20.10 -7.78 2.52
C VAL A 206 20.40 -6.53 3.35
N ARG A 207 21.60 -5.98 3.17
CA ARG A 207 22.11 -4.82 3.90
C ARG A 207 21.69 -3.52 3.23
N HIS A 208 21.61 -2.45 4.01
CA HIS A 208 21.43 -1.10 3.49
C HIS A 208 22.76 -0.53 2.94
N CYS A 209 22.73 0.01 1.72
CA CYS A 209 23.87 0.68 1.09
C CYS A 209 23.96 2.13 1.62
N ARG A 210 24.33 2.30 2.90
CA ARG A 210 24.39 3.59 3.59
C ARG A 210 25.77 4.25 3.53
N TRP A 211 25.81 5.56 3.71
CA TRP A 211 27.05 6.29 3.93
C TRP A 211 27.72 5.86 5.24
N GLY A 212 29.04 6.05 5.32
CA GLY A 212 29.82 5.80 6.53
C GLY A 212 29.45 6.71 7.69
N ASP A 213 29.81 6.28 8.91
CA ASP A 213 29.44 6.98 10.14
C ASP A 213 30.16 8.32 10.32
N ASP A 214 31.28 8.52 9.60
CA ASP A 214 32.07 9.74 9.58
C ASP A 214 31.57 10.80 8.59
N ARG A 215 30.64 10.42 7.68
CA ARG A 215 30.08 11.32 6.69
C ARG A 215 29.01 12.26 7.28
N PHE A 216 29.05 13.51 6.82
CA PHE A 216 28.10 14.54 7.26
C PHE A 216 27.95 15.62 6.19
N VAL A 217 26.92 16.45 6.31
CA VAL A 217 26.74 17.69 5.58
C VAL A 217 26.75 18.89 6.51
N LEU A 218 27.09 20.07 6.00
CA LEU A 218 27.03 21.33 6.72
C LEU A 218 25.78 22.10 6.26
N TYR A 219 24.75 22.11 7.11
CA TYR A 219 23.55 22.88 6.86
C TYR A 219 23.83 24.38 7.15
N ASN A 220 23.54 25.24 6.15
CA ASN A 220 23.83 26.66 6.21
C ASN A 220 25.28 26.99 6.64
N ASN A 221 26.24 26.15 6.23
CA ASN A 221 27.67 26.26 6.56
C ASN A 221 27.96 26.34 8.08
N LYS A 222 27.05 25.93 8.94
CA LYS A 222 27.17 26.03 10.41
C LYS A 222 26.86 24.73 11.13
N GLU A 223 25.71 24.14 10.86
CA GLU A 223 25.23 22.95 11.58
C GLU A 223 25.71 21.68 10.89
N ARG A 224 26.45 20.84 11.62
CA ARG A 224 26.87 19.53 11.15
C ARG A 224 25.74 18.53 11.33
N ILE A 225 25.25 17.95 10.22
CA ILE A 225 24.24 16.91 10.21
C ILE A 225 24.88 15.61 9.71
N PRO A 226 25.06 14.59 10.59
CA PRO A 226 25.68 13.33 10.20
C PRO A 226 24.78 12.55 9.23
N ALA A 227 25.40 11.73 8.37
CA ALA A 227 24.68 10.83 7.45
C ALA A 227 24.22 9.53 8.13
N TYR A 228 24.59 9.32 9.37
CA TYR A 228 24.20 8.22 10.23
C TYR A 228 23.91 8.74 11.65
N VAL A 229 22.78 8.35 12.20
CA VAL A 229 22.34 8.73 13.55
C VAL A 229 21.95 7.45 14.28
N GLU A 230 22.66 7.13 15.35
CA GLU A 230 22.28 6.06 16.25
C GLU A 230 21.10 6.52 17.12
N ILE A 231 20.16 5.64 17.33
CA ILE A 231 18.97 5.83 18.16
C ILE A 231 19.07 4.83 19.31
N ASP A 232 18.97 5.30 20.54
CA ASP A 232 18.95 4.44 21.71
C ASP A 232 18.21 5.12 22.87
N GLU A 233 16.86 5.05 22.81
CA GLU A 233 15.99 5.70 23.79
C GLU A 233 15.30 4.66 24.66
N LYS A 234 15.61 4.64 25.93
CA LYS A 234 14.97 3.80 26.93
C LYS A 234 13.77 4.53 27.54
N LEU A 235 12.61 3.92 27.40
CA LEU A 235 11.37 4.36 28.06
C LEU A 235 11.28 3.71 29.46
N GLU A 236 10.33 4.17 30.28
CA GLU A 236 10.02 3.50 31.55
C GLU A 236 9.62 2.04 31.29
N ASP A 237 10.16 1.14 32.10
CA ASP A 237 9.80 -0.26 32.05
C ASP A 237 8.31 -0.42 32.33
N GLY A 238 7.66 -1.33 31.64
CA GLY A 238 6.25 -1.62 31.76
C GLY A 238 5.99 -3.02 32.28
N VAL A 239 4.78 -3.28 32.75
CA VAL A 239 4.33 -4.63 33.10
C VAL A 239 3.47 -5.17 31.96
N ALA A 240 3.79 -6.35 31.43
CA ALA A 240 3.03 -6.96 30.36
C ALA A 240 2.69 -8.43 30.70
N CYS A 241 1.51 -8.85 30.23
CA CYS A 241 1.08 -10.23 30.36
C CYS A 241 1.85 -11.14 29.38
N ALA A 242 2.43 -12.22 29.87
CA ALA A 242 3.14 -13.18 29.05
C ALA A 242 2.20 -13.99 28.12
N ASP A 243 0.94 -14.14 28.48
CA ASP A 243 -0.01 -14.97 27.75
C ASP A 243 -0.75 -14.22 26.63
N CYS A 244 -1.26 -12.99 26.91
CA CYS A 244 -1.98 -12.22 25.89
C CYS A 244 -1.19 -11.03 25.33
N GLY A 245 -0.05 -10.69 25.92
CA GLY A 245 0.82 -9.60 25.47
C GLY A 245 0.34 -8.18 25.84
N GLN A 246 -0.80 -8.05 26.52
CA GLN A 246 -1.36 -6.75 26.88
C GLN A 246 -0.58 -6.07 27.99
N TRP A 247 -0.34 -4.77 27.84
CA TRP A 247 0.30 -3.94 28.84
C TRP A 247 -0.66 -3.68 30.00
N GLN A 248 -0.15 -3.82 31.22
CA GLN A 248 -0.92 -3.66 32.44
C GLN A 248 -0.43 -2.45 33.25
N LEU A 249 -1.29 -1.89 34.07
CA LEU A 249 -0.90 -0.86 35.02
C LEU A 249 0.02 -1.46 36.10
N PRO A 250 1.03 -0.69 36.59
CA PRO A 250 1.88 -1.14 37.67
C PRO A 250 1.08 -1.54 38.93
N GLY A 251 1.52 -2.63 39.60
CA GLY A 251 0.90 -3.12 40.82
C GLY A 251 -0.29 -4.05 40.62
N ARG A 252 -0.62 -4.44 39.39
CA ARG A 252 -1.60 -5.52 39.14
C ARG A 252 -0.97 -6.87 39.40
N GLU A 253 -1.73 -7.79 39.96
CA GLU A 253 -1.35 -9.20 40.22
C GLU A 253 -1.86 -10.14 39.12
N VAL A 254 -2.93 -9.74 38.42
CA VAL A 254 -3.51 -10.50 37.30
C VAL A 254 -3.81 -9.57 36.12
N CYS A 255 -3.74 -10.12 34.94
CA CYS A 255 -4.05 -9.41 33.70
C CYS A 255 -5.55 -9.09 33.62
N GLU A 256 -5.90 -7.85 33.36
CA GLU A 256 -7.28 -7.40 33.22
C GLU A 256 -7.98 -7.97 31.98
N ASP A 257 -7.21 -8.31 30.93
CA ASP A 257 -7.75 -8.78 29.66
C ASP A 257 -8.01 -10.29 29.64
N CYS A 258 -7.09 -11.12 30.14
CA CYS A 258 -7.19 -12.58 30.06
C CYS A 258 -7.21 -13.29 31.43
N GLY A 259 -7.05 -12.58 32.53
CA GLY A 259 -7.07 -13.13 33.89
C GLY A 259 -5.81 -13.93 34.28
N SER A 260 -4.75 -13.91 33.48
CA SER A 260 -3.49 -14.60 33.79
C SER A 260 -2.71 -13.89 34.89
N ASP A 261 -2.05 -14.65 35.74
CA ASP A 261 -1.10 -14.17 36.76
C ASP A 261 0.34 -14.04 36.23
N ARG A 262 0.60 -14.41 34.99
CA ARG A 262 1.92 -14.34 34.36
C ARG A 262 2.25 -12.94 33.87
N LEU A 263 2.45 -12.01 34.80
CA LEU A 263 2.84 -10.63 34.54
C LEU A 263 4.34 -10.44 34.70
N ASN A 264 4.99 -9.93 33.67
CA ASN A 264 6.44 -9.71 33.66
C ASN A 264 6.77 -8.23 33.46
N VAL A 265 7.79 -7.74 34.18
CA VAL A 265 8.37 -6.43 33.88
C VAL A 265 9.15 -6.52 32.58
N ARG A 266 8.92 -5.59 31.67
CA ARG A 266 9.49 -5.55 30.34
C ARG A 266 10.18 -4.23 30.07
N GLU A 267 11.37 -4.32 29.50
CA GLU A 267 12.05 -3.15 28.96
C GLU A 267 11.30 -2.58 27.76
N ARG A 268 11.14 -1.27 27.74
CA ARG A 268 10.59 -0.53 26.61
C ARG A 268 11.68 0.35 26.04
N ARG A 269 12.16 0.01 24.86
CA ARG A 269 13.31 0.66 24.23
C ARG A 269 13.08 0.85 22.75
N VAL A 270 13.40 2.04 22.26
CA VAL A 270 13.45 2.35 20.82
C VAL A 270 14.91 2.47 20.45
N HIS A 271 15.42 1.52 19.68
CA HIS A 271 16.85 1.52 19.35
C HIS A 271 17.10 1.10 17.91
N GLY A 272 18.27 1.47 17.40
CA GLY A 272 18.69 1.21 16.04
C GLY A 272 19.36 2.42 15.40
N TRP A 273 19.06 2.72 14.16
CA TRP A 273 19.70 3.83 13.47
C TRP A 273 18.81 4.40 12.35
N LEU A 274 19.04 5.68 12.04
CA LEU A 274 18.57 6.37 10.85
C LEU A 274 19.77 6.85 10.04
N GLY A 275 19.67 6.85 8.72
CA GLY A 275 20.80 7.23 7.88
C GLY A 275 20.45 7.56 6.45
N ILE A 276 21.50 7.78 5.65
CA ILE A 276 21.38 8.20 4.27
C ILE A 276 21.95 7.14 3.33
N GLN A 277 21.14 6.70 2.39
CA GLN A 277 21.56 5.81 1.30
C GLN A 277 22.48 6.53 0.32
N ARG A 278 23.45 5.81 -0.26
CA ARG A 278 24.44 6.37 -1.19
C ARG A 278 23.86 6.72 -2.56
N TYR A 279 22.63 6.30 -2.85
CA TYR A 279 21.91 6.55 -4.10
C TYR A 279 20.43 6.82 -3.83
N LEU A 280 19.75 7.42 -4.80
CA LEU A 280 18.30 7.60 -4.75
C LEU A 280 17.58 6.39 -5.35
N HIS A 281 16.52 5.95 -4.69
CA HIS A 281 15.68 4.88 -5.19
C HIS A 281 14.18 5.22 -5.05
N LYS A 282 13.35 4.82 -6.04
CA LYS A 282 11.92 5.17 -6.04
C LYS A 282 11.11 4.43 -4.97
N GLN A 283 11.51 3.22 -4.64
CA GLN A 283 10.79 2.33 -3.73
C GLN A 283 11.61 1.96 -2.49
N GLU A 284 12.91 1.65 -2.66
CA GLU A 284 13.80 1.15 -1.62
C GLU A 284 14.43 2.29 -0.81
N TYR A 285 13.60 3.09 -0.17
CA TYR A 285 13.93 4.07 0.86
C TYR A 285 12.82 4.06 1.90
N GLY A 286 13.12 4.44 3.11
CA GLY A 286 12.19 4.37 4.24
C GLY A 286 12.80 3.64 5.42
N ILE A 287 12.02 3.48 6.46
CA ILE A 287 12.48 2.90 7.72
C ILE A 287 12.02 1.45 7.80
N ASP A 288 12.95 0.55 8.09
CA ASP A 288 12.65 -0.82 8.46
C ASP A 288 12.36 -0.87 9.96
N PHE A 289 11.20 -1.39 10.33
CA PHE A 289 10.86 -1.60 11.74
C PHE A 289 10.95 -3.08 12.07
N LEU A 290 11.70 -3.37 13.13
CA LEU A 290 12.02 -4.72 13.56
C LEU A 290 11.35 -5.05 14.90
N ARG A 291 11.04 -6.32 15.07
CA ARG A 291 10.67 -6.89 16.37
C ARG A 291 11.42 -8.19 16.58
N ASN A 292 12.13 -8.30 17.69
CA ASN A 292 12.99 -9.44 18.02
C ASN A 292 13.97 -9.80 16.87
N GLY A 293 14.46 -8.77 16.16
CA GLY A 293 15.39 -8.92 15.04
C GLY A 293 14.76 -9.31 13.69
N ARG A 294 13.46 -9.58 13.62
CA ARG A 294 12.71 -9.78 12.38
C ARG A 294 12.14 -8.45 11.89
N LYS A 295 12.32 -8.12 10.61
CA LYS A 295 11.69 -6.96 9.99
C LYS A 295 10.19 -7.21 9.79
N ILE A 296 9.38 -6.42 10.48
CA ILE A 296 7.91 -6.41 10.36
C ILE A 296 7.51 -5.50 9.20
N LEU A 297 8.09 -4.29 9.16
CA LEU A 297 7.90 -3.35 8.05
C LEU A 297 9.23 -3.13 7.35
N ARG A 298 9.20 -3.09 6.03
CA ARG A 298 10.36 -2.80 5.19
C ARG A 298 10.08 -1.57 4.33
N TRP A 299 11.06 -0.66 4.29
CA TRP A 299 10.96 0.58 3.50
C TRP A 299 9.70 1.40 3.84
N ASP A 300 9.30 1.40 5.11
CA ASP A 300 8.11 2.10 5.56
C ASP A 300 8.28 3.62 5.46
N LYS A 301 7.24 4.29 4.98
CA LYS A 301 7.26 5.72 4.68
C LYS A 301 6.33 6.54 5.58
N ARG A 302 5.67 5.91 6.57
CA ARG A 302 4.72 6.58 7.46
C ARG A 302 5.34 7.75 8.21
N LEU A 303 6.62 7.65 8.60
CA LEU A 303 7.30 8.73 9.28
C LEU A 303 7.55 9.95 8.38
N PHE A 304 7.42 9.80 7.06
CA PHE A 304 7.60 10.90 6.09
C PHE A 304 6.30 11.64 5.77
N THR A 305 5.21 11.28 6.40
CA THR A 305 3.94 11.98 6.29
C THR A 305 3.63 12.68 7.60
N TRP A 306 2.98 13.82 7.51
CA TRP A 306 2.50 14.55 8.66
C TRP A 306 1.01 14.81 8.55
N ARG A 307 0.31 14.57 9.63
CA ARG A 307 -1.11 14.87 9.76
C ARG A 307 -1.28 16.11 10.62
N ASN A 308 -1.82 17.17 10.05
CA ASN A 308 -2.16 18.35 10.82
C ASN A 308 -3.32 18.00 11.78
N PRO A 309 -3.13 18.12 13.11
CA PRO A 309 -4.21 17.87 14.08
C PRO A 309 -5.43 18.76 13.89
N ASP A 310 -5.22 20.00 13.40
CA ASP A 310 -6.28 20.99 13.15
C ASP A 310 -6.93 20.82 11.75
N GLY A 311 -6.36 19.98 10.91
CA GLY A 311 -6.90 19.60 9.60
C GLY A 311 -7.85 18.42 9.75
N GLY A 312 -9.03 18.50 9.13
CA GLY A 312 -10.03 17.41 9.14
C GLY A 312 -9.48 16.05 8.70
N VAL A 313 -10.28 15.01 8.82
CA VAL A 313 -9.93 13.64 8.44
C VAL A 313 -9.45 13.59 6.98
N GLY A 314 -8.22 13.09 6.75
CA GLY A 314 -7.65 12.92 5.41
C GLY A 314 -6.51 13.88 5.03
N ASN A 315 -6.13 14.83 5.87
CA ASN A 315 -5.03 15.77 5.62
C ASN A 315 -3.65 15.18 6.01
N GLU A 316 -3.32 14.02 5.47
CA GLU A 316 -1.95 13.50 5.53
C GLU A 316 -1.15 14.05 4.34
N GLU A 317 -0.13 14.83 4.64
CA GLU A 317 0.73 15.40 3.62
C GLU A 317 2.12 14.77 3.65
N PRO A 318 2.63 14.29 2.51
CA PRO A 318 4.00 13.78 2.44
C PRO A 318 4.98 14.94 2.61
N GLU A 319 5.96 14.77 3.50
CA GLU A 319 7.01 15.75 3.77
C GLU A 319 8.38 15.33 3.21
N TYR A 320 8.51 14.07 2.77
CA TYR A 320 9.72 13.55 2.13
C TYR A 320 9.41 12.35 1.24
N PRO A 321 9.98 12.24 0.02
CA PRO A 321 10.72 13.29 -0.70
C PRO A 321 9.76 14.30 -1.34
N VAL A 322 10.09 15.60 -1.29
CA VAL A 322 9.22 16.66 -1.85
C VAL A 322 9.80 17.23 -3.15
N GLU A 323 11.09 17.46 -3.21
CA GLU A 323 11.71 18.22 -4.31
C GLU A 323 11.86 17.41 -5.62
N LEU A 324 12.00 16.10 -5.56
CA LEU A 324 12.08 15.24 -6.74
C LEU A 324 11.36 13.90 -6.49
N VAL A 325 10.07 13.95 -6.28
CA VAL A 325 9.24 12.77 -6.00
C VAL A 325 9.43 11.65 -7.03
N HIS A 326 9.62 12.01 -8.30
CA HIS A 326 9.84 11.06 -9.40
C HIS A 326 11.21 10.36 -9.35
N GLN A 327 12.20 10.88 -8.63
CA GLN A 327 13.50 10.24 -8.43
C GLN A 327 13.57 9.36 -7.17
N GLY A 328 12.64 9.55 -6.25
CA GLY A 328 12.56 8.81 -5.00
C GLY A 328 13.35 9.46 -3.85
N GLY A 329 13.56 8.68 -2.79
CA GLY A 329 14.25 9.14 -1.58
C GLY A 329 15.53 8.37 -1.30
N ARG A 330 16.22 8.75 -0.22
CA ARG A 330 17.45 8.13 0.26
C ARG A 330 17.59 8.09 1.79
N ILE A 331 16.58 8.56 2.53
CA ILE A 331 16.55 8.37 3.98
C ILE A 331 16.10 6.94 4.24
N ILE A 332 16.90 6.24 5.03
CA ILE A 332 16.71 4.83 5.41
C ILE A 332 16.97 4.66 6.90
N GLY A 333 16.60 3.52 7.45
CA GLY A 333 16.90 3.19 8.84
C GLY A 333 16.47 1.79 9.22
N GLU A 334 16.94 1.31 10.36
CA GLU A 334 16.50 0.09 11.02
C GLU A 334 16.23 0.40 12.48
N ILE A 335 14.97 0.26 12.91
CA ILE A 335 14.52 0.58 14.26
C ILE A 335 13.87 -0.62 14.90
N HIS A 336 14.37 -1.03 16.04
CA HIS A 336 13.84 -2.11 16.87
C HIS A 336 12.75 -1.59 17.80
N LEU A 337 11.60 -2.23 17.76
CA LEU A 337 10.41 -1.92 18.56
C LEU A 337 9.86 -3.21 19.20
N ASP A 338 10.69 -3.91 19.97
CA ASP A 338 10.37 -5.22 20.54
C ASP A 338 9.17 -5.17 21.50
N HIS A 339 8.94 -4.01 22.10
CA HIS A 339 7.84 -3.74 23.03
C HIS A 339 6.51 -3.34 22.36
N VAL A 340 6.49 -3.15 21.03
CA VAL A 340 5.28 -2.73 20.31
C VAL A 340 4.54 -3.96 19.79
N PRO A 341 3.23 -4.10 20.05
CA PRO A 341 2.43 -5.21 19.54
C PRO A 341 2.38 -5.22 18.01
N VAL A 342 2.29 -6.42 17.44
CA VAL A 342 2.16 -6.65 16.00
C VAL A 342 0.89 -7.41 15.67
N GLY A 343 0.35 -7.18 14.50
CA GLY A 343 -0.79 -7.92 13.99
C GLY A 343 -0.47 -9.40 13.71
N TYR A 344 -1.50 -10.22 13.59
CA TYR A 344 -1.38 -11.68 13.39
C TYR A 344 -0.47 -12.08 12.22
N GLN A 345 -0.55 -11.37 11.10
CA GLN A 345 0.27 -11.64 9.91
C GLN A 345 1.71 -11.13 10.02
N LYS A 346 2.08 -10.46 11.11
CA LYS A 346 3.41 -9.85 11.33
C LYS A 346 3.87 -8.96 10.17
N ASN A 347 2.93 -8.30 9.51
CA ASN A 347 3.14 -7.35 8.42
C ASN A 347 2.76 -5.91 8.80
N ALA A 348 2.34 -5.70 10.04
CA ALA A 348 1.98 -4.42 10.61
C ALA A 348 2.17 -4.42 12.13
N PHE A 349 2.43 -3.26 12.69
CA PHE A 349 2.32 -3.01 14.13
C PHE A 349 0.90 -2.53 14.46
N GLU A 350 0.54 -2.59 15.74
CA GLU A 350 -0.71 -2.01 16.23
C GLU A 350 -0.55 -0.49 16.35
N TYR A 351 -0.83 0.24 15.26
CA TYR A 351 -0.58 1.69 15.15
C TYR A 351 -1.41 2.53 16.12
N GLY A 352 -2.51 1.99 16.63
CA GLY A 352 -3.31 2.58 17.70
C GLY A 352 -2.67 2.50 19.08
N ASP A 353 -1.67 1.62 19.27
CA ASP A 353 -1.03 1.41 20.56
C ASP A 353 -0.20 2.63 20.98
N ARG A 354 -0.17 2.88 22.30
CA ARG A 354 0.60 3.98 22.88
C ARG A 354 2.10 3.83 22.63
N SER A 355 2.60 2.59 22.65
CA SER A 355 4.03 2.31 22.45
C SER A 355 4.48 2.67 21.03
N TRP A 356 3.65 2.40 20.01
CA TRP A 356 3.90 2.84 18.64
C TRP A 356 3.94 4.37 18.55
N ARG A 357 2.95 5.05 19.13
CA ARG A 357 2.91 6.52 19.09
C ARG A 357 4.12 7.16 19.76
N SER A 358 4.54 6.64 20.91
CA SER A 358 5.76 7.09 21.59
C SER A 358 7.02 6.88 20.73
N ALA A 359 7.14 5.74 20.04
CA ALA A 359 8.25 5.49 19.12
C ALA A 359 8.25 6.48 17.93
N VAL A 360 7.09 6.75 17.35
CA VAL A 360 6.95 7.76 16.29
C VAL A 360 7.38 9.15 16.78
N GLU A 361 6.97 9.53 17.97
CA GLU A 361 7.32 10.83 18.57
C GLU A 361 8.85 10.96 18.79
N ILE A 362 9.50 9.91 19.27
CA ILE A 362 10.96 9.88 19.43
C ILE A 362 11.67 10.05 18.09
N LEU A 363 11.25 9.32 17.08
CA LEU A 363 11.94 9.26 15.78
C LEU A 363 11.66 10.48 14.90
N ARG A 364 10.42 10.94 14.88
CA ARG A 364 9.91 11.96 13.96
C ARG A 364 9.54 13.28 14.62
N GLY A 365 9.23 13.27 15.92
CA GLY A 365 8.63 14.43 16.60
C GLY A 365 7.15 14.62 16.24
N VAL A 366 6.53 15.61 16.88
CA VAL A 366 5.09 15.90 16.75
C VAL A 366 4.80 16.85 15.59
N GLY A 367 5.65 17.87 15.38
CA GLY A 367 5.45 18.90 14.36
C GLY A 367 5.90 18.50 12.96
N PRO A 368 5.76 19.43 11.99
CA PRO A 368 6.29 19.26 10.64
C PRO A 368 7.81 19.00 10.63
N LEU A 369 8.29 18.17 9.68
CA LEU A 369 9.72 17.89 9.51
C LEU A 369 10.49 19.08 8.92
N LEU A 370 9.82 19.90 8.10
CA LEU A 370 10.41 21.04 7.41
C LEU A 370 10.32 22.31 8.26
N PRO A 371 11.45 22.99 8.57
CA PRO A 371 11.45 24.18 9.43
C PRO A 371 10.54 25.31 8.91
N GLN A 372 10.53 25.56 7.59
CA GLN A 372 9.70 26.61 6.99
C GLN A 372 8.21 26.32 7.19
N ARG A 373 7.83 25.04 7.08
CA ARG A 373 6.45 24.60 7.30
C ARG A 373 6.06 24.68 8.77
N ALA A 374 6.96 24.29 9.68
CA ALA A 374 6.75 24.42 11.11
C ALA A 374 6.50 25.91 11.49
N ALA A 375 7.33 26.81 10.98
CA ALA A 375 7.16 28.24 11.19
C ALA A 375 5.84 28.78 10.61
N ALA A 376 5.47 28.38 9.39
CA ALA A 376 4.23 28.80 8.74
C ALA A 376 2.96 28.35 9.51
N LEU A 377 3.03 27.21 10.18
CA LEU A 377 1.95 26.64 10.98
C LEU A 377 2.07 26.96 12.48
N GLN A 378 3.01 27.83 12.86
CA GLN A 378 3.29 28.25 14.25
C GLN A 378 3.70 27.10 15.19
N TYR A 379 4.28 26.03 14.65
CA TYR A 379 4.95 24.99 15.42
C TYR A 379 6.38 25.39 15.74
N LEU A 380 6.89 24.89 16.86
CA LEU A 380 8.34 24.93 17.14
C LEU A 380 9.10 24.11 16.10
N GLU A 381 10.35 24.50 15.82
CA GLU A 381 11.23 23.74 14.94
C GLU A 381 11.36 22.30 15.44
N ASN A 382 11.14 21.35 14.55
CA ASN A 382 11.24 19.93 14.85
C ASN A 382 12.71 19.53 14.90
N THR A 383 13.18 19.11 16.07
CA THR A 383 14.58 18.72 16.34
C THR A 383 14.78 17.20 16.37
N SER A 384 13.77 16.42 16.02
CA SER A 384 13.85 14.96 16.01
C SER A 384 14.94 14.45 15.06
N PRO A 385 15.44 13.22 15.28
CA PRO A 385 16.48 12.62 14.42
C PRO A 385 16.09 12.65 12.93
N LEU A 386 14.85 12.32 12.63
CA LEU A 386 14.36 12.32 11.25
C LEU A 386 14.28 13.74 10.67
N ALA A 387 13.79 14.72 11.44
CA ALA A 387 13.71 16.10 10.98
C ALA A 387 15.10 16.66 10.64
N ARG A 388 16.12 16.34 11.44
CA ARG A 388 17.51 16.73 11.15
C ARG A 388 18.01 16.11 9.85
N LEU A 389 17.76 14.82 9.60
CA LEU A 389 18.13 14.19 8.33
C LEU A 389 17.39 14.80 7.14
N VAL A 390 16.09 15.06 7.24
CA VAL A 390 15.33 15.74 6.20
C VAL A 390 15.88 17.13 5.94
N LYS A 391 16.19 17.91 6.99
CA LYS A 391 16.79 19.24 6.91
C LYS A 391 18.10 19.24 6.10
N GLY A 392 18.98 18.25 6.34
CA GLY A 392 20.30 18.15 5.69
C GLY A 392 20.30 17.48 4.32
N TYR A 393 19.41 16.54 4.08
CA TYR A 393 19.54 15.60 2.95
C TYR A 393 18.33 15.55 2.01
N ARG A 394 17.38 16.46 2.13
CA ARG A 394 16.18 16.49 1.26
C ARG A 394 16.49 16.81 -0.20
N ARG A 395 17.58 17.59 -0.45
CA ARG A 395 17.97 18.02 -1.79
C ARG A 395 18.80 16.97 -2.53
N ASN A 396 18.78 17.08 -3.85
CA ASN A 396 19.37 16.09 -4.76
C ASN A 396 20.46 16.70 -5.66
N ASP A 397 20.98 17.89 -5.30
CA ASP A 397 22.08 18.52 -6.02
C ASP A 397 23.40 17.78 -5.74
N ALA A 398 24.24 17.69 -6.76
CA ALA A 398 25.52 17.02 -6.62
C ALA A 398 26.53 17.84 -5.79
N GLY A 399 27.40 17.15 -5.06
CA GLY A 399 28.49 17.72 -4.30
C GLY A 399 28.50 17.40 -2.82
N GLU A 400 29.48 17.96 -2.11
CA GLU A 400 29.70 17.74 -0.68
C GLU A 400 28.54 18.22 0.19
N ARG A 401 27.86 19.29 -0.26
CA ARG A 401 26.74 19.91 0.48
C ARG A 401 25.59 18.95 0.77
N TYR A 402 25.39 17.94 -0.10
CA TYR A 402 24.31 16.97 0.05
C TYR A 402 24.77 15.51 -0.04
N LEU A 403 26.09 15.27 -0.11
CA LEU A 403 26.66 13.93 -0.32
C LEU A 403 26.06 13.21 -1.53
N ILE A 404 26.01 13.88 -2.68
CA ILE A 404 25.53 13.29 -3.93
C ILE A 404 26.65 13.30 -4.95
N PRO A 405 27.03 12.12 -5.49
CA PRO A 405 28.01 12.02 -6.57
C PRO A 405 27.58 12.75 -7.84
N GLY A 406 28.52 13.40 -8.52
CA GLY A 406 28.26 14.12 -9.76
C GLY A 406 29.42 14.08 -10.72
N ASP A 407 29.20 14.60 -11.94
CA ASP A 407 30.15 14.62 -13.06
C ASP A 407 30.81 16.01 -13.27
N GLY A 408 30.69 16.90 -12.31
CA GLY A 408 31.16 18.30 -12.39
C GLY A 408 30.07 19.26 -12.87
N ARG A 409 28.95 18.75 -13.41
CA ARG A 409 27.81 19.55 -13.90
C ARG A 409 26.50 19.14 -13.25
N LYS A 410 26.22 17.83 -13.13
CA LYS A 410 24.98 17.28 -12.65
C LYS A 410 25.19 16.02 -11.82
N PRO A 411 24.18 15.59 -11.02
CA PRO A 411 24.22 14.31 -10.33
C PRO A 411 24.27 13.11 -11.30
N ILE A 412 25.03 12.05 -10.93
CA ILE A 412 25.15 10.79 -11.67
C ILE A 412 24.28 9.70 -11.07
N HIS A 413 22.95 9.94 -11.00
CA HIS A 413 22.02 9.03 -10.32
C HIS A 413 21.99 7.62 -10.89
N ASP A 414 22.13 7.46 -12.23
CA ASP A 414 22.12 6.16 -12.89
C ASP A 414 23.33 5.32 -12.53
N ASP A 415 24.51 5.95 -12.51
CA ASP A 415 25.75 5.29 -12.10
C ASP A 415 25.70 4.88 -10.63
N THR A 416 25.23 5.78 -9.74
CA THR A 416 25.15 5.47 -8.32
C THR A 416 24.17 4.34 -8.01
N ARG A 417 23.04 4.24 -8.76
CA ARG A 417 22.11 3.10 -8.67
C ARG A 417 22.76 1.80 -9.13
N ARG A 418 23.50 1.84 -10.25
CA ARG A 418 24.25 0.67 -10.73
C ARG A 418 25.28 0.21 -9.69
N TRP A 419 26.02 1.13 -9.06
CA TRP A 419 26.95 0.80 -7.97
C TRP A 419 26.22 0.20 -6.76
N GLY A 420 25.01 0.68 -6.43
CA GLY A 420 24.15 0.08 -5.43
C GLY A 420 23.80 -1.38 -5.74
N LEU A 421 23.49 -1.71 -6.98
CA LEU A 421 23.27 -3.10 -7.39
C LEU A 421 24.54 -3.96 -7.22
N GLU A 422 25.74 -3.43 -7.54
CA GLU A 422 27.01 -4.15 -7.32
C GLU A 422 27.30 -4.32 -5.81
N PHE A 423 26.93 -3.36 -4.97
CA PHE A 423 26.98 -3.49 -3.51
C PHE A 423 26.12 -4.69 -3.03
N HIS A 424 24.87 -4.78 -3.49
CA HIS A 424 23.95 -5.87 -3.11
C HIS A 424 24.40 -7.24 -3.65
N LYS A 425 25.17 -7.28 -4.73
CA LYS A 425 25.84 -8.51 -5.21
C LYS A 425 27.02 -8.92 -4.35
N GLY A 426 27.47 -8.07 -3.43
CA GLY A 426 28.63 -8.33 -2.56
C GLY A 426 29.98 -8.09 -3.22
N ILE A 427 30.03 -7.31 -4.30
CA ILE A 427 31.29 -6.97 -4.99
C ILE A 427 32.14 -6.07 -4.10
N ALA A 428 33.37 -6.52 -3.76
CA ALA A 428 34.23 -5.89 -2.77
C ALA A 428 34.49 -4.39 -3.01
N ALA A 429 34.71 -3.99 -4.23
CA ALA A 429 34.97 -2.59 -4.62
C ALA A 429 33.82 -1.62 -4.34
N TYR A 430 32.62 -2.13 -4.03
CA TYR A 430 31.43 -1.33 -3.76
C TYR A 430 30.94 -1.46 -2.32
N GLN A 431 31.62 -2.24 -1.45
CA GLN A 431 31.16 -2.42 -0.07
C GLN A 431 31.41 -1.18 0.80
N SER A 432 32.55 -0.49 0.64
CA SER A 432 32.80 0.81 1.28
C SER A 432 32.11 1.95 0.52
N ASP A 433 32.04 3.13 1.14
CA ASP A 433 31.50 4.34 0.50
C ASP A 433 32.53 5.14 -0.33
N GLU A 434 33.79 4.72 -0.31
CA GLU A 434 34.92 5.45 -0.94
C GLU A 434 34.67 5.82 -2.41
N ARG A 435 34.07 4.93 -3.19
CA ARG A 435 33.77 5.18 -4.59
C ARG A 435 32.77 6.33 -4.79
N TRP A 436 31.72 6.36 -3.99
CA TRP A 436 30.72 7.44 -3.99
C TRP A 436 31.32 8.73 -3.49
N TRP A 437 32.12 8.64 -2.42
CA TRP A 437 32.80 9.78 -1.84
C TRP A 437 33.79 10.41 -2.83
N GLN A 438 34.61 9.61 -3.50
CA GLN A 438 35.53 10.10 -4.52
C GLN A 438 34.79 10.83 -5.65
N ALA A 439 33.63 10.33 -6.10
CA ALA A 439 32.81 10.99 -7.11
C ALA A 439 32.17 12.31 -6.61
N VAL A 440 31.91 12.44 -5.31
CA VAL A 440 31.52 13.73 -4.70
C VAL A 440 32.69 14.72 -4.76
N LEU A 441 33.88 14.30 -4.38
CA LEU A 441 35.08 15.15 -4.40
C LEU A 441 35.47 15.56 -5.82
N ASP A 442 35.42 14.63 -6.78
CA ASP A 442 35.73 14.89 -8.18
C ASP A 442 34.76 15.92 -8.79
N HIS A 443 33.46 15.83 -8.42
CA HIS A 443 32.46 16.83 -8.79
C HIS A 443 32.80 18.22 -8.30
N GLU A 444 33.14 18.37 -7.02
CA GLU A 444 33.53 19.66 -6.45
C GLU A 444 34.82 20.22 -7.09
N ALA A 445 35.80 19.34 -7.35
CA ALA A 445 37.05 19.75 -8.01
C ALA A 445 36.79 20.25 -9.44
N ALA A 446 35.95 19.55 -10.21
CA ALA A 446 35.57 19.96 -11.54
C ALA A 446 34.79 21.29 -11.57
N LYS A 447 33.87 21.48 -10.61
CA LYS A 447 33.09 22.71 -10.43
C LYS A 447 34.00 23.90 -10.10
N ARG A 448 35.00 23.71 -9.23
CA ARG A 448 36.01 24.77 -8.89
C ARG A 448 36.88 25.12 -10.10
N ASN A 449 37.33 24.15 -10.90
CA ASN A 449 38.12 24.38 -12.09
C ASN A 449 37.32 25.09 -13.19
N GLY A 450 36.07 24.69 -13.43
CA GLY A 450 35.15 25.36 -14.37
C GLY A 450 34.83 26.83 -13.97
N LYS A 451 34.78 27.14 -12.68
CA LYS A 451 34.65 28.51 -12.18
C LYS A 451 35.95 29.32 -12.42
N LYS A 452 37.14 28.71 -12.25
CA LYS A 452 38.42 29.37 -12.54
C LYS A 452 38.62 29.68 -14.03
N GLU A 453 38.22 28.79 -14.95
CA GLU A 453 38.22 29.02 -16.38
C GLU A 453 37.29 30.15 -16.81
N LYS A 454 36.06 30.20 -16.24
CA LYS A 454 35.12 31.31 -16.49
C LYS A 454 35.63 32.65 -15.92
N ALA A 455 36.32 32.62 -14.79
CA ALA A 455 36.89 33.82 -14.18
C ALA A 455 38.11 34.35 -14.96
N SER A 456 38.83 33.50 -15.70
CA SER A 456 39.96 33.92 -16.54
C SER A 456 39.57 34.48 -17.93
N THR A 457 38.28 34.35 -18.30
CA THR A 457 37.73 34.80 -19.60
C THR A 457 36.80 36.03 -19.46
N ASN A 458 36.55 36.52 -18.28
CA ASN A 458 35.70 37.71 -18.07
C ASN A 458 36.54 38.91 -17.62
N THR A 459 36.49 39.99 -18.43
CA THR A 459 36.90 41.36 -18.10
C THR A 459 36.04 41.87 -16.88
N PRO A 460 36.67 42.68 -15.98
CA PRO A 460 36.00 43.05 -14.74
C PRO A 460 35.03 44.18 -14.97
N ASP A 461 33.75 43.90 -14.98
CA ASP A 461 32.66 44.91 -14.69
C ASP A 461 31.26 44.27 -14.60
N GLN A 462 31.08 43.32 -13.67
CA GLN A 462 29.75 43.08 -13.08
C GLN A 462 29.90 42.43 -11.71
N PRO A 463 29.19 42.87 -10.69
CA PRO A 463 29.23 42.25 -9.35
C PRO A 463 28.68 40.84 -9.41
N ASP A 464 29.30 39.94 -8.67
CA ASP A 464 28.94 38.53 -8.54
C ASP A 464 27.51 38.41 -7.97
N GLU A 465 26.60 37.82 -8.75
CA GLU A 465 25.18 37.67 -8.43
C GLU A 465 24.97 36.97 -7.06
N ALA A 466 25.88 36.06 -6.72
CA ALA A 466 25.87 35.35 -5.43
C ALA A 466 26.20 36.31 -4.25
N ALA A 467 27.09 37.29 -4.46
CA ALA A 467 27.42 38.28 -3.44
C ALA A 467 26.27 39.31 -3.22
N VAL A 468 25.49 39.57 -4.26
CA VAL A 468 24.30 40.43 -4.17
C VAL A 468 23.14 39.73 -3.45
N LEU A 469 22.93 38.43 -3.68
CA LEU A 469 21.91 37.62 -3.00
C LEU A 469 22.25 37.43 -1.53
N GLU A 470 23.52 37.22 -1.19
CA GLU A 470 23.97 37.12 0.21
C GLU A 470 23.79 38.46 0.97
N ALA A 471 24.03 39.60 0.28
CA ALA A 471 23.81 40.92 0.83
C ALA A 471 22.32 41.26 1.04
N LEU A 472 21.43 40.61 0.29
CA LEU A 472 19.97 40.78 0.40
C LEU A 472 19.32 39.76 1.36
N GLY A 473 20.08 38.83 1.92
CA GLY A 473 19.58 37.82 2.85
C GLY A 473 18.64 36.78 2.21
N LEU A 474 18.70 36.65 0.87
CA LEU A 474 17.94 35.69 0.09
C LEU A 474 18.78 34.44 -0.15
N ASP A 475 18.23 33.26 0.07
CA ASP A 475 18.90 32.02 -0.25
C ASP A 475 18.82 31.71 -1.78
N GLU A 476 19.76 30.86 -2.26
CA GLU A 476 19.85 30.47 -3.67
C GLU A 476 18.53 29.86 -4.21
N ALA A 477 17.64 29.40 -3.33
CA ALA A 477 16.34 28.82 -3.70
C ALA A 477 15.32 29.88 -4.14
N ALA A 478 15.46 31.11 -3.66
CA ALA A 478 14.65 32.25 -4.10
C ALA A 478 15.11 32.78 -5.47
N ALA A 479 16.41 32.62 -5.78
CA ALA A 479 16.97 33.00 -7.07
C ALA A 479 16.58 32.05 -8.20
N ASP A 480 16.54 30.74 -7.94
CA ASP A 480 16.12 29.75 -8.93
C ASP A 480 14.64 29.86 -9.30
N LEU A 481 13.80 30.32 -8.38
CA LEU A 481 12.39 30.66 -8.63
C LEU A 481 12.22 31.88 -9.54
N LEU A 482 13.16 32.84 -9.47
CA LEU A 482 13.15 34.05 -10.31
C LEU A 482 13.76 33.80 -11.71
N ASN A 483 14.74 32.91 -11.83
CA ASN A 483 15.39 32.54 -13.10
C ASN A 483 14.56 31.59 -13.98
N GLY A 484 13.56 30.88 -13.42
CA GLY A 484 12.62 30.05 -14.17
C GLY A 484 11.59 30.81 -14.99
N LEU A 485 11.60 32.13 -14.97
CA LEU A 485 10.60 32.99 -15.64
C LEU A 485 11.08 33.74 -16.89
N GLN A 486 12.27 33.37 -17.42
CA GLN A 486 12.70 33.98 -18.71
C GLN A 486 12.44 33.05 -19.89
N PRO A 487 11.88 33.55 -21.02
CA PRO A 487 11.57 32.73 -22.19
C PRO A 487 12.83 32.39 -22.98
N GLU A 488 13.09 31.10 -23.15
CA GLU A 488 14.16 30.62 -24.03
C GLU A 488 13.88 30.89 -25.51
N SER A 489 14.82 31.51 -26.18
CA SER A 489 14.86 31.59 -27.64
C SER A 489 15.37 30.27 -28.24
N PRO A 490 14.87 29.82 -29.41
CA PRO A 490 15.10 28.48 -29.89
C PRO A 490 16.47 28.33 -30.52
N ALA A 491 17.29 27.44 -29.96
CA ALA A 491 18.52 26.95 -30.62
C ALA A 491 18.21 25.67 -31.40
N GLN A 492 18.52 25.72 -32.68
CA GLN A 492 18.49 24.58 -33.59
C GLN A 492 19.50 23.51 -33.16
N SER A 493 19.05 22.29 -32.93
CA SER A 493 19.94 21.13 -32.92
C SER A 493 19.32 19.96 -33.72
N SER A 494 20.00 19.58 -34.76
CA SER A 494 19.77 18.43 -35.62
C SER A 494 20.00 17.13 -34.83
N VAL A 495 18.97 16.30 -34.68
CA VAL A 495 19.10 14.92 -34.18
C VAL A 495 18.82 13.95 -35.28
N GLN A 496 19.82 13.14 -35.60
CA GLN A 496 19.71 11.98 -36.48
C GLN A 496 19.00 10.83 -35.77
N THR A 497 17.95 10.31 -36.38
CA THR A 497 17.20 9.13 -35.93
C THR A 497 17.80 7.86 -36.53
N PRO A 498 17.88 6.74 -35.78
CA PRO A 498 18.17 5.43 -36.35
C PRO A 498 16.89 4.77 -36.90
N PRO A 499 17.00 3.83 -37.86
CA PRO A 499 15.88 3.33 -38.65
C PRO A 499 15.01 2.32 -37.89
N VAL A 500 13.70 2.48 -38.03
CA VAL A 500 12.69 1.56 -37.53
C VAL A 500 12.26 0.61 -38.63
N ALA A 501 12.14 -0.69 -38.31
CA ALA A 501 11.70 -1.76 -39.18
C ALA A 501 10.20 -1.66 -39.51
N ALA A 502 9.87 -2.04 -40.75
CA ALA A 502 8.57 -1.95 -41.38
C ALA A 502 7.52 -2.95 -40.85
N GLY A 503 6.26 -2.53 -40.82
CA GLY A 503 5.14 -3.44 -40.83
C GLY A 503 3.85 -2.95 -40.24
N ALA A 504 3.12 -2.05 -40.91
CA ALA A 504 1.65 -1.95 -40.80
C ALA A 504 1.07 -1.18 -41.99
N PRO A 505 -0.16 -1.42 -42.43
CA PRO A 505 -0.63 -1.07 -43.75
C PRO A 505 -0.98 0.42 -43.91
N THR A 506 -0.50 0.93 -45.04
CA THR A 506 -0.69 2.29 -45.51
C THR A 506 -2.17 2.51 -45.93
N VAL A 507 -2.85 3.41 -45.29
CA VAL A 507 -4.04 4.04 -45.85
C VAL A 507 -3.58 5.24 -46.64
N VAL A 508 -3.79 5.18 -47.93
CA VAL A 508 -3.47 6.23 -48.88
C VAL A 508 -4.46 7.37 -48.65
N ALA A 509 -3.98 8.49 -48.09
CA ALA A 509 -4.75 9.72 -48.09
C ALA A 509 -4.38 10.51 -49.33
N GLU A 510 -5.34 10.80 -50.18
CA GLU A 510 -5.23 11.70 -51.35
C GLU A 510 -4.77 13.08 -50.88
N GLN A 511 -3.56 13.46 -51.24
CA GLN A 511 -3.06 14.84 -51.14
C GLN A 511 -3.66 15.70 -52.27
N GLY A 512 -4.89 16.20 -52.00
CA GLY A 512 -5.40 17.34 -52.77
C GLY A 512 -4.79 18.64 -52.21
N ASN A 513 -4.37 19.50 -53.09
CA ASN A 513 -3.84 20.84 -52.87
C ASN A 513 -4.88 21.69 -52.07
N ARG A 514 -4.84 21.64 -50.73
CA ARG A 514 -5.70 22.50 -49.86
C ARG A 514 -4.89 23.74 -49.51
N GLU A 515 -5.41 24.92 -49.87
CA GLU A 515 -5.01 26.17 -49.25
C GLU A 515 -4.97 25.98 -47.72
N LYS A 516 -3.95 26.55 -47.06
CA LYS A 516 -3.79 26.40 -45.60
C LYS A 516 -4.98 27.03 -44.93
N GLU A 517 -5.87 26.17 -44.40
CA GLU A 517 -7.04 26.57 -43.60
C GLU A 517 -6.59 27.51 -42.45
N THR A 518 -7.20 28.66 -42.32
CA THR A 518 -6.92 29.61 -41.25
C THR A 518 -7.54 29.09 -39.93
N ARG A 519 -7.03 29.59 -38.80
CA ARG A 519 -7.60 29.25 -37.48
C ARG A 519 -9.10 29.51 -37.43
N GLN A 520 -9.55 30.64 -38.00
CA GLN A 520 -10.95 31.06 -37.98
C GLN A 520 -11.85 30.11 -38.80
N GLU A 521 -11.42 29.69 -39.98
CA GLU A 521 -12.12 28.71 -40.81
C GLU A 521 -12.22 27.36 -40.10
N ARG A 522 -11.17 26.95 -39.43
CA ARG A 522 -11.13 25.70 -38.64
C ARG A 522 -12.14 25.78 -37.48
N ILE A 523 -12.18 26.86 -36.71
CA ILE A 523 -13.15 27.06 -35.63
C ILE A 523 -14.57 27.08 -36.17
N SER A 524 -14.85 27.76 -37.29
CA SER A 524 -16.17 27.77 -37.92
C SER A 524 -16.61 26.36 -38.31
N ARG A 525 -15.70 25.58 -38.90
CA ARG A 525 -15.95 24.18 -39.24
C ARG A 525 -16.25 23.34 -38.00
N TYR A 526 -15.52 23.52 -36.88
CA TYR A 526 -15.82 22.84 -35.64
C TYR A 526 -17.17 23.25 -35.05
N ALA A 527 -17.54 24.51 -35.13
CA ALA A 527 -18.84 24.98 -34.67
C ALA A 527 -20.00 24.33 -35.44
N GLU A 528 -19.86 24.20 -36.77
CA GLU A 528 -20.83 23.55 -37.66
C GLU A 528 -20.90 22.01 -37.41
N ASN A 529 -19.75 21.38 -37.11
CA ASN A 529 -19.63 19.93 -36.94
C ASN A 529 -19.64 19.51 -35.46
N SER A 530 -20.27 20.30 -34.58
CA SER A 530 -20.37 19.96 -33.17
C SER A 530 -21.79 20.18 -32.65
N THR A 531 -22.12 19.47 -31.58
CA THR A 531 -23.37 19.64 -30.82
C THR A 531 -23.06 20.15 -29.43
N VAL A 532 -23.93 21.05 -28.92
CA VAL A 532 -23.80 21.52 -27.53
C VAL A 532 -23.92 20.33 -26.60
N TYR A 533 -23.03 20.30 -25.60
CA TYR A 533 -23.00 19.25 -24.56
C TYR A 533 -23.43 19.87 -23.21
N PRO A 534 -24.75 19.84 -22.90
CA PRO A 534 -25.32 20.57 -21.77
C PRO A 534 -24.73 20.14 -20.41
N ALA A 535 -24.40 18.83 -20.26
CA ALA A 535 -23.88 18.28 -19.03
C ALA A 535 -22.55 18.94 -18.59
N LEU A 536 -21.76 19.45 -19.55
CA LEU A 536 -20.47 20.10 -19.29
C LEU A 536 -20.50 21.62 -19.52
N SER A 537 -21.61 22.17 -20.05
CA SER A 537 -21.75 23.61 -20.29
C SER A 537 -22.20 24.31 -19.01
N ARG A 538 -21.26 25.01 -18.39
CA ARG A 538 -21.48 25.72 -17.11
C ARG A 538 -20.37 26.73 -16.83
N PRO A 539 -20.59 27.72 -15.93
CA PRO A 539 -19.54 28.53 -15.38
C PRO A 539 -18.58 27.67 -14.57
N LEU A 540 -17.27 27.78 -14.82
CA LEU A 540 -16.21 27.16 -14.07
C LEU A 540 -15.39 28.24 -13.37
N GLY A 541 -15.23 28.16 -12.04
CA GLY A 541 -14.50 29.16 -11.31
C GLY A 541 -14.62 29.03 -9.80
N HIS A 542 -14.27 30.12 -9.12
CA HIS A 542 -14.38 30.23 -7.67
C HIS A 542 -14.71 31.67 -7.26
N PRO A 543 -15.55 31.93 -6.23
CA PRO A 543 -16.01 33.29 -5.86
C PRO A 543 -14.89 34.29 -5.61
N ARG A 544 -13.72 33.87 -5.17
CA ARG A 544 -12.56 34.72 -4.88
C ARG A 544 -11.75 35.11 -6.11
N ILE A 545 -11.93 34.42 -7.25
CA ILE A 545 -11.03 34.51 -8.40
C ILE A 545 -11.84 34.94 -9.66
N GLY A 546 -13.11 34.59 -9.71
CA GLY A 546 -13.99 34.82 -10.85
C GLY A 546 -14.36 33.50 -11.55
N TYR A 547 -15.10 33.61 -12.64
CA TYR A 547 -15.65 32.48 -13.39
C TYR A 547 -15.36 32.63 -14.88
N VAL A 548 -15.19 31.50 -15.54
CA VAL A 548 -15.13 31.34 -16.97
C VAL A 548 -16.41 30.66 -17.43
N ASP A 549 -17.19 31.25 -18.29
CA ASP A 549 -18.36 30.64 -18.89
C ASP A 549 -17.94 29.71 -20.01
N ILE A 550 -18.22 28.43 -19.87
CA ILE A 550 -17.89 27.38 -20.84
C ILE A 550 -19.17 26.88 -21.51
N GLU A 551 -19.26 27.04 -22.82
CA GLU A 551 -20.19 26.30 -23.67
C GLU A 551 -19.44 25.09 -24.25
N ALA A 552 -19.64 23.93 -23.65
CA ALA A 552 -19.02 22.69 -24.10
C ALA A 552 -19.75 22.19 -25.36
N ARG A 553 -18.98 21.80 -26.38
CA ARG A 553 -19.48 21.30 -27.66
C ARG A 553 -18.76 20.01 -28.02
N ARG A 554 -19.52 18.95 -28.22
CA ARG A 554 -19.01 17.66 -28.66
C ARG A 554 -18.83 17.66 -30.17
N LEU A 555 -17.63 17.35 -30.64
CA LEU A 555 -17.35 17.20 -32.06
C LEU A 555 -18.00 15.90 -32.59
N THR A 556 -18.61 15.96 -33.74
CA THR A 556 -19.32 14.80 -34.33
C THR A 556 -18.45 14.04 -35.33
N ASN A 557 -17.48 14.70 -35.99
CA ASN A 557 -16.62 14.07 -36.98
C ASN A 557 -15.24 14.69 -37.04
N GLY A 558 -14.21 13.83 -37.18
CA GLY A 558 -12.81 14.20 -37.43
C GLY A 558 -12.04 14.60 -36.17
N PRO A 559 -10.72 14.61 -36.23
CA PRO A 559 -9.91 14.98 -35.11
C PRO A 559 -9.95 16.48 -34.82
N LEU A 560 -9.97 16.86 -33.57
CA LEU A 560 -9.75 18.21 -33.09
C LEU A 560 -8.25 18.54 -33.15
N LEU A 561 -7.89 19.67 -33.74
CA LEU A 561 -6.49 20.09 -33.88
C LEU A 561 -6.24 21.42 -33.16
N ASP A 562 -5.13 21.50 -32.44
CA ASP A 562 -4.67 22.74 -31.79
C ASP A 562 -4.16 23.77 -32.81
N ASP A 563 -3.65 24.91 -32.34
CA ASP A 563 -3.13 25.97 -33.21
C ASP A 563 -1.82 25.59 -33.93
N LYS A 564 -1.18 24.50 -33.50
CA LYS A 564 0.01 23.91 -34.15
C LYS A 564 -0.34 22.73 -35.05
N LEU A 565 -1.64 22.47 -35.27
CA LEU A 565 -2.18 21.35 -36.05
C LEU A 565 -1.89 19.96 -35.44
N ASN A 566 -1.66 19.86 -34.13
CA ASN A 566 -1.58 18.59 -33.44
C ASN A 566 -2.96 18.14 -32.93
N PRO A 567 -3.26 16.83 -32.92
CA PRO A 567 -4.47 16.33 -32.32
C PRO A 567 -4.55 16.74 -30.83
N THR A 568 -5.71 17.24 -30.38
CA THR A 568 -5.94 17.68 -29.01
C THR A 568 -7.33 17.21 -28.54
N PRO A 569 -7.48 16.81 -27.27
CA PRO A 569 -8.79 16.42 -26.72
C PRO A 569 -9.75 17.60 -26.51
N VAL A 570 -9.19 18.81 -26.29
CA VAL A 570 -9.95 20.03 -26.00
C VAL A 570 -9.34 21.22 -26.74
N LEU A 571 -10.20 22.09 -27.28
CA LEU A 571 -9.79 23.36 -27.86
C LEU A 571 -10.76 24.47 -27.39
N LEU A 572 -10.23 25.50 -26.78
CA LEU A 572 -11.02 26.67 -26.36
C LEU A 572 -10.98 27.75 -27.42
N ASP A 573 -12.15 28.34 -27.69
CA ASP A 573 -12.28 29.52 -28.53
C ASP A 573 -13.04 30.62 -27.78
N GLN A 574 -12.38 31.76 -27.62
CA GLN A 574 -12.93 32.91 -26.87
C GLN A 574 -14.05 33.57 -27.69
N GLN A 575 -15.24 33.62 -27.11
CA GLN A 575 -16.40 34.24 -27.75
C GLN A 575 -16.54 35.72 -27.37
N ARG A 576 -16.66 35.99 -26.09
CA ARG A 576 -16.75 37.38 -25.56
C ARG A 576 -16.34 37.43 -24.08
N GLY A 577 -15.39 38.31 -23.73
CA GLY A 577 -14.91 38.42 -22.33
C GLY A 577 -14.40 37.11 -21.78
N MET A 578 -15.01 36.61 -20.70
CA MET A 578 -14.70 35.33 -20.08
C MET A 578 -15.60 34.18 -20.55
N SER A 579 -16.25 34.34 -21.69
CA SER A 579 -17.09 33.27 -22.29
C SER A 579 -16.32 32.56 -23.39
N PHE A 580 -16.29 31.23 -23.38
CA PHE A 580 -15.55 30.38 -24.32
C PHE A 580 -16.42 29.23 -24.84
N ALA A 581 -16.31 28.94 -26.13
CA ALA A 581 -16.73 27.69 -26.69
C ALA A 581 -15.62 26.65 -26.52
N ALA A 582 -15.92 25.53 -25.86
CA ALA A 582 -14.98 24.44 -25.64
C ALA A 582 -15.34 23.25 -26.54
N PHE A 583 -14.57 23.04 -27.60
CA PHE A 583 -14.73 21.89 -28.49
C PHE A 583 -14.05 20.67 -27.86
N LEU A 584 -14.75 19.52 -27.85
CA LEU A 584 -14.33 18.27 -27.25
C LEU A 584 -14.31 17.15 -28.29
N ASP A 585 -13.18 16.52 -28.51
CA ASP A 585 -13.05 15.29 -29.27
C ASP A 585 -13.09 14.08 -28.33
N LEU A 586 -14.30 13.55 -28.06
CA LEU A 586 -14.48 12.44 -27.14
C LEU A 586 -13.92 11.10 -27.65
N GLU A 587 -13.56 11.01 -28.95
CA GLU A 587 -12.87 9.84 -29.50
C GLU A 587 -11.35 9.89 -29.30
N HIS A 588 -10.83 11.01 -28.78
CA HIS A 588 -9.41 11.15 -28.48
C HIS A 588 -8.93 10.12 -27.46
N GLU A 589 -7.72 9.60 -27.64
CA GLU A 589 -7.17 8.51 -26.79
C GLU A 589 -7.13 8.84 -25.29
N VAL A 590 -7.01 10.11 -24.91
CA VAL A 590 -7.05 10.56 -23.52
C VAL A 590 -8.35 10.15 -22.82
N PHE A 591 -9.47 10.21 -23.52
CA PHE A 591 -10.76 9.76 -23.00
C PHE A 591 -10.93 8.25 -23.16
N GLN A 592 -10.62 7.73 -24.34
CA GLN A 592 -10.90 6.32 -24.69
C GLN A 592 -9.95 5.30 -24.03
N LYS A 593 -8.63 5.62 -23.96
CA LYS A 593 -7.64 4.70 -23.42
C LYS A 593 -7.29 4.98 -21.95
N PHE A 594 -7.25 6.26 -21.58
CA PHE A 594 -6.81 6.67 -20.24
C PHE A 594 -7.98 7.02 -19.30
N GLY A 595 -9.23 7.04 -19.79
CA GLY A 595 -10.43 7.27 -18.98
C GLY A 595 -10.45 8.61 -18.26
N VAL A 596 -9.80 9.63 -18.81
CA VAL A 596 -9.83 10.98 -18.23
C VAL A 596 -11.23 11.57 -18.40
N ASP A 597 -11.78 12.16 -17.31
CA ASP A 597 -13.08 12.82 -17.37
C ASP A 597 -12.96 14.13 -18.18
N PRO A 598 -13.80 14.34 -19.20
CA PRO A 598 -13.80 15.60 -19.95
C PRO A 598 -13.97 16.83 -19.08
N ALA A 599 -14.72 16.74 -17.97
CA ALA A 599 -14.86 17.82 -17.00
C ALA A 599 -13.52 18.23 -16.35
N ASP A 600 -12.62 17.27 -16.10
CA ASP A 600 -11.31 17.55 -15.51
C ASP A 600 -10.40 18.34 -16.46
N LEU A 601 -10.48 18.08 -17.76
CA LEU A 601 -9.75 18.87 -18.76
C LEU A 601 -10.31 20.28 -18.88
N LEU A 602 -11.63 20.45 -18.84
CA LEU A 602 -12.24 21.78 -18.84
C LEU A 602 -11.87 22.58 -17.58
N ILE A 603 -11.81 21.93 -16.42
CA ILE A 603 -11.34 22.56 -15.16
C ILE A 603 -9.87 22.96 -15.28
N ALA A 604 -9.04 22.14 -15.90
CA ALA A 604 -7.62 22.45 -16.11
C ALA A 604 -7.46 23.70 -17.00
N GLU A 605 -8.18 23.75 -18.12
CA GLU A 605 -8.18 24.90 -19.01
C GLU A 605 -8.73 26.17 -18.34
N ALA A 606 -9.84 26.07 -17.61
CA ALA A 606 -10.39 27.19 -16.83
C ALA A 606 -9.39 27.69 -15.78
N ALA A 607 -8.64 26.79 -15.12
CA ALA A 607 -7.63 27.16 -14.14
C ALA A 607 -6.46 27.92 -14.78
N VAL A 608 -6.04 27.56 -16.01
CA VAL A 608 -5.03 28.30 -16.78
C VAL A 608 -5.52 29.72 -17.09
N LEU A 609 -6.73 29.83 -17.61
CA LEU A 609 -7.32 31.12 -17.97
C LEU A 609 -7.47 32.04 -16.74
N LEU A 610 -8.02 31.52 -15.65
CA LEU A 610 -8.23 32.29 -14.42
C LEU A 610 -6.91 32.69 -13.75
N LYS A 611 -5.88 31.82 -13.80
CA LYS A 611 -4.56 32.17 -13.27
C LYS A 611 -3.95 33.39 -13.98
N VAL A 612 -4.02 33.42 -15.30
CA VAL A 612 -3.44 34.49 -16.11
C VAL A 612 -4.20 35.80 -15.92
N GLN A 613 -5.53 35.77 -15.81
CA GLN A 613 -6.35 36.99 -15.79
C GLN A 613 -6.55 37.56 -14.39
N ALA A 614 -6.55 36.74 -13.35
CA ALA A 614 -6.79 37.17 -11.97
C ALA A 614 -5.51 37.56 -11.20
N ASP A 615 -4.34 37.49 -11.85
CA ASP A 615 -3.03 37.69 -11.19
C ASP A 615 -2.96 36.95 -9.83
N SER A 616 -3.38 35.71 -9.86
CA SER A 616 -3.63 34.89 -8.66
C SER A 616 -2.36 34.28 -8.12
N ASP A 617 -2.08 34.46 -6.83
CA ASP A 617 -1.01 33.74 -6.09
C ASP A 617 -1.26 32.24 -5.95
N TRP A 618 -2.44 31.76 -6.31
CA TRP A 618 -2.75 30.33 -6.23
C TRP A 618 -1.98 29.52 -7.28
N SER A 619 -1.43 28.39 -6.86
CA SER A 619 -0.86 27.45 -7.82
C SER A 619 -1.94 26.90 -8.76
N HIS A 620 -1.53 26.40 -9.93
CA HIS A 620 -2.48 25.78 -10.88
C HIS A 620 -3.27 24.63 -10.25
N SER A 621 -2.61 23.81 -9.43
CA SER A 621 -3.26 22.69 -8.71
C SER A 621 -4.28 23.17 -7.67
N GLN A 622 -4.01 24.28 -6.98
CA GLN A 622 -4.95 24.87 -6.03
C GLN A 622 -6.18 25.44 -6.75
N LEU A 623 -5.98 26.08 -7.90
CA LEU A 623 -7.07 26.56 -8.74
C LEU A 623 -7.96 25.42 -9.24
N MET A 624 -7.36 24.37 -9.80
CA MET A 624 -8.10 23.19 -10.25
C MET A 624 -8.93 22.57 -9.12
N ALA A 625 -8.33 22.40 -7.95
CA ALA A 625 -9.02 21.83 -6.80
C ALA A 625 -10.19 22.71 -6.33
N ALA A 626 -10.00 24.03 -6.27
CA ALA A 626 -11.03 24.97 -5.86
C ALA A 626 -12.17 25.06 -6.89
N ILE A 627 -11.84 25.12 -8.19
CA ILE A 627 -12.84 25.14 -9.27
C ILE A 627 -13.65 23.84 -9.25
N ARG A 628 -12.98 22.69 -9.06
CA ARG A 628 -13.66 21.39 -8.96
C ARG A 628 -14.63 21.34 -7.78
N ALA A 629 -14.17 21.77 -6.60
CA ALA A 629 -14.99 21.77 -5.38
C ALA A 629 -16.23 22.66 -5.52
N GLU A 630 -16.09 23.82 -6.18
CA GLU A 630 -17.17 24.78 -6.38
C GLU A 630 -18.13 24.33 -7.50
N SER A 631 -17.58 23.90 -8.64
CA SER A 631 -18.37 23.65 -9.85
C SER A 631 -18.94 22.23 -9.92
N LEU A 632 -18.32 21.27 -9.25
CA LEU A 632 -18.69 19.85 -9.24
C LEU A 632 -18.73 19.26 -7.82
N PRO A 633 -19.45 19.85 -6.87
CA PRO A 633 -19.48 19.37 -5.48
C PRO A 633 -19.98 17.91 -5.38
N ALA A 634 -20.86 17.46 -6.26
CA ALA A 634 -21.34 16.08 -6.32
C ALA A 634 -20.25 15.06 -6.68
N THR A 635 -19.07 15.48 -7.16
CA THR A 635 -17.94 14.59 -7.44
C THR A 635 -17.02 14.42 -6.23
N ALA A 636 -17.26 15.13 -5.13
CA ALA A 636 -16.48 14.98 -3.90
C ALA A 636 -16.62 13.57 -3.35
N LEU A 637 -15.50 12.96 -2.93
CA LEU A 637 -15.49 11.66 -2.24
C LEU A 637 -15.80 11.89 -0.75
N ASP A 638 -17.02 12.33 -0.48
CA ASP A 638 -17.53 12.51 0.87
C ASP A 638 -18.24 11.22 1.32
N ALA A 639 -17.76 10.62 2.40
CA ALA A 639 -18.30 9.38 2.92
C ALA A 639 -19.76 9.50 3.37
N GLN A 640 -20.18 10.67 3.87
CA GLN A 640 -21.56 10.90 4.31
C GLN A 640 -22.50 11.02 3.11
N LEU A 641 -22.10 11.75 2.07
CA LEU A 641 -22.89 11.86 0.83
C LEU A 641 -23.02 10.50 0.16
N ILE A 642 -21.94 9.75 0.01
CA ILE A 642 -21.96 8.42 -0.60
C ILE A 642 -22.79 7.44 0.24
N SER A 643 -22.76 7.54 1.57
CA SER A 643 -23.64 6.72 2.42
C SER A 643 -25.11 7.09 2.27
N ALA A 644 -25.44 8.37 2.10
CA ALA A 644 -26.80 8.81 1.84
C ALA A 644 -27.30 8.31 0.48
N GLU A 645 -26.49 8.45 -0.60
CA GLU A 645 -26.79 7.91 -1.93
C GLU A 645 -26.99 6.37 -1.88
N ALA A 646 -26.14 5.65 -1.12
CA ALA A 646 -26.26 4.21 -0.92
C ALA A 646 -27.54 3.82 -0.18
N GLN A 647 -27.96 4.59 0.83
CA GLN A 647 -29.19 4.36 1.59
C GLN A 647 -30.43 4.60 0.73
N GLU A 648 -30.42 5.64 -0.11
CA GLU A 648 -31.52 5.97 -1.03
C GLU A 648 -31.70 4.84 -2.06
N LEU A 649 -30.62 4.42 -2.71
CA LEU A 649 -30.66 3.31 -3.67
C LEU A 649 -31.13 2.00 -3.01
N LEU A 650 -30.65 1.70 -1.80
CA LEU A 650 -31.10 0.51 -1.06
C LEU A 650 -32.59 0.56 -0.68
N ALA A 651 -33.11 1.75 -0.39
CA ALA A 651 -34.54 1.89 -0.10
C ALA A 651 -35.38 1.53 -1.33
N GLU A 652 -34.95 1.97 -2.52
CA GLU A 652 -35.58 1.61 -3.78
C GLU A 652 -35.49 0.10 -4.08
N ILE A 653 -34.29 -0.47 -3.95
CA ILE A 653 -34.07 -1.91 -4.15
C ILE A 653 -34.93 -2.75 -3.20
N ARG A 654 -35.05 -2.36 -1.93
CA ARG A 654 -35.92 -3.03 -0.96
C ARG A 654 -37.37 -3.04 -1.40
N GLN A 655 -37.89 -1.91 -1.87
CA GLN A 655 -39.27 -1.82 -2.35
C GLN A 655 -39.50 -2.75 -3.52
N ARG A 656 -38.58 -2.74 -4.51
CA ARG A 656 -38.69 -3.58 -5.71
C ARG A 656 -38.59 -5.07 -5.38
N MET A 657 -37.60 -5.44 -4.53
CA MET A 657 -37.46 -6.84 -4.08
C MET A 657 -38.67 -7.32 -3.26
N ALA A 658 -39.25 -6.46 -2.41
CA ALA A 658 -40.48 -6.79 -1.65
C ALA A 658 -41.67 -7.05 -2.58
N ALA A 659 -41.90 -6.17 -3.54
CA ALA A 659 -42.98 -6.32 -4.51
C ALA A 659 -42.84 -7.58 -5.37
N GLU A 660 -41.58 -7.86 -5.80
CA GLU A 660 -41.30 -9.04 -6.61
C GLU A 660 -41.46 -10.34 -5.81
N LEU A 661 -41.04 -10.32 -4.53
CA LEU A 661 -41.24 -11.47 -3.64
C LEU A 661 -42.71 -11.78 -3.39
N ASP A 662 -43.55 -10.75 -3.22
CA ASP A 662 -45.02 -10.91 -3.13
C ASP A 662 -45.61 -11.47 -4.43
N ARG A 663 -45.13 -11.02 -5.61
CA ARG A 663 -45.55 -11.51 -6.91
C ARG A 663 -45.17 -12.98 -7.14
N ALA A 664 -43.98 -13.38 -6.68
CA ALA A 664 -43.50 -14.75 -6.74
C ALA A 664 -44.25 -15.69 -5.74
N GLY A 665 -44.95 -15.14 -4.75
CA GLY A 665 -45.65 -15.91 -3.73
C GLY A 665 -44.75 -16.57 -2.68
N GLU A 666 -43.54 -16.09 -2.51
CA GLU A 666 -42.49 -16.71 -1.69
C GLU A 666 -42.07 -15.92 -0.41
N PRO A 667 -42.92 -14.97 0.14
CA PRO A 667 -42.46 -14.18 1.29
C PRO A 667 -42.10 -15.04 2.52
N ALA A 668 -42.94 -16.05 2.81
CA ALA A 668 -42.75 -16.91 3.99
C ALA A 668 -41.45 -17.72 3.91
N ARG A 669 -41.06 -18.14 2.73
CA ARG A 669 -39.80 -18.86 2.49
C ARG A 669 -38.61 -17.94 2.62
N ALA A 670 -38.66 -16.73 2.06
CA ALA A 670 -37.59 -15.73 2.21
C ALA A 670 -37.41 -15.33 3.67
N PHE A 671 -38.50 -15.22 4.43
CA PHE A 671 -38.45 -14.91 5.84
C PHE A 671 -37.67 -15.96 6.68
N GLN A 672 -37.71 -17.23 6.29
CA GLN A 672 -36.97 -18.31 6.95
C GLN A 672 -35.45 -18.23 6.76
N TYR A 673 -34.97 -17.44 5.80
CA TYR A 673 -33.53 -17.20 5.58
C TYR A 673 -32.94 -16.19 6.55
N LEU A 674 -33.75 -15.46 7.32
CA LEU A 674 -33.26 -14.56 8.36
C LEU A 674 -32.55 -15.36 9.47
N SER A 675 -31.35 -14.94 9.81
CA SER A 675 -30.68 -15.44 11.01
C SER A 675 -31.42 -14.92 12.26
N PRO A 676 -31.23 -15.53 13.44
CA PRO A 676 -31.87 -15.07 14.67
C PRO A 676 -31.60 -13.60 14.99
N ASP A 677 -30.40 -13.13 14.74
CA ASP A 677 -30.01 -11.74 14.99
C ASP A 677 -30.64 -10.77 13.98
N GLU A 678 -30.74 -11.16 12.71
CA GLU A 678 -31.40 -10.38 11.66
C GLU A 678 -32.91 -10.35 11.87
N LEU A 679 -33.50 -11.44 12.35
CA LEU A 679 -34.90 -11.50 12.71
C LEU A 679 -35.21 -10.51 13.84
N THR A 680 -34.41 -10.52 14.91
CA THR A 680 -34.54 -9.59 16.03
C THR A 680 -34.38 -8.13 15.59
N ALA A 681 -33.41 -7.84 14.72
CA ALA A 681 -33.19 -6.49 14.17
C ALA A 681 -34.40 -6.04 13.32
N THR A 682 -34.93 -6.95 12.47
CA THR A 682 -36.09 -6.67 11.60
C THR A 682 -37.35 -6.43 12.42
N GLU A 683 -37.65 -7.28 13.41
CA GLU A 683 -38.76 -7.10 14.34
C GLU A 683 -38.69 -5.77 15.05
N THR A 684 -37.52 -5.43 15.60
CA THR A 684 -37.26 -4.16 16.29
C THR A 684 -37.56 -2.97 15.37
N ALA A 685 -37.04 -3.01 14.13
CA ALA A 685 -37.26 -1.95 13.15
C ALA A 685 -38.72 -1.82 12.74
N MET A 686 -39.43 -2.92 12.54
CA MET A 686 -40.87 -2.91 12.17
C MET A 686 -41.75 -2.40 13.32
N ILE A 687 -41.43 -2.76 14.56
CA ILE A 687 -42.12 -2.25 15.77
C ILE A 687 -41.91 -0.74 15.90
N ALA A 688 -40.67 -0.28 15.75
CA ALA A 688 -40.31 1.13 15.83
C ALA A 688 -41.03 1.98 14.77
N ASN A 689 -41.30 1.41 13.61
CA ASN A 689 -42.04 2.06 12.51
C ASN A 689 -43.56 1.82 12.56
N GLY A 690 -44.09 1.20 13.63
CA GLY A 690 -45.53 0.95 13.79
C GLY A 690 -46.13 0.01 12.74
N LYS A 691 -45.31 -0.83 12.11
CA LYS A 691 -45.72 -1.69 10.99
C LYS A 691 -46.30 -3.04 11.43
N ILE A 692 -45.98 -3.51 12.63
CA ILE A 692 -46.50 -4.76 13.17
C ILE A 692 -46.97 -4.59 14.59
N THR A 693 -48.02 -5.33 14.94
CA THR A 693 -48.54 -5.48 16.32
C THR A 693 -48.32 -6.90 16.84
N ARG A 694 -48.00 -7.85 15.95
CA ARG A 694 -47.78 -9.27 16.29
C ARG A 694 -46.65 -9.85 15.47
N THR A 695 -45.73 -10.57 16.09
CA THR A 695 -44.63 -11.32 15.43
C THR A 695 -45.13 -12.41 14.49
N ALA A 696 -46.37 -12.95 14.71
CA ALA A 696 -46.97 -13.98 13.85
C ALA A 696 -47.34 -13.49 12.44
N ASP A 697 -47.45 -12.18 12.24
CA ASP A 697 -47.78 -11.57 10.95
C ASP A 697 -46.54 -11.28 10.08
N LEU A 698 -45.33 -11.48 10.66
CA LEU A 698 -44.07 -11.33 9.95
C LEU A 698 -43.92 -12.42 8.86
N GLY A 699 -43.38 -12.03 7.71
CA GLY A 699 -43.13 -12.96 6.60
C GLY A 699 -44.38 -13.42 5.84
N THR A 700 -45.57 -12.88 6.14
CA THR A 700 -46.78 -13.13 5.33
C THR A 700 -46.76 -12.33 4.03
N ARG A 701 -46.01 -11.24 3.99
CA ARG A 701 -45.85 -10.35 2.85
C ARG A 701 -44.36 -9.97 2.72
N GLY A 702 -43.93 -9.53 1.55
CA GLY A 702 -42.54 -9.12 1.24
C GLY A 702 -42.10 -7.82 1.93
N ASP A 703 -43.06 -7.07 2.52
CA ASP A 703 -42.77 -5.77 3.13
C ASP A 703 -41.79 -5.81 4.34
N PHE A 704 -41.51 -6.98 4.92
CA PHE A 704 -40.44 -7.14 5.92
C PHE A 704 -39.05 -6.79 5.34
N LEU A 705 -38.83 -6.91 4.01
CA LEU A 705 -37.59 -6.55 3.34
C LEU A 705 -37.25 -5.06 3.49
N LEU A 706 -38.25 -4.21 3.72
CA LEU A 706 -38.04 -2.78 3.96
C LEU A 706 -37.27 -2.51 5.27
N HIS A 707 -37.24 -3.49 6.16
CA HIS A 707 -36.73 -3.35 7.52
C HIS A 707 -35.55 -4.29 7.84
N VAL A 708 -35.16 -5.17 6.90
CA VAL A 708 -34.03 -6.09 7.10
C VAL A 708 -32.68 -5.37 7.07
N PRO A 709 -31.65 -5.91 7.74
CA PRO A 709 -30.29 -5.44 7.57
C PRO A 709 -29.85 -5.48 6.08
N PRO A 710 -29.11 -4.46 5.59
CA PRO A 710 -28.75 -4.36 4.16
C PRO A 710 -28.09 -5.61 3.57
N LEU A 711 -27.19 -6.26 4.33
CA LEU A 711 -26.47 -7.46 3.89
C LEU A 711 -27.39 -8.69 3.69
N PHE A 712 -28.57 -8.70 4.28
CA PHE A 712 -29.56 -9.75 4.02
C PHE A 712 -30.01 -9.74 2.57
N LEU A 713 -30.17 -8.57 1.94
CA LEU A 713 -30.57 -8.45 0.53
C LEU A 713 -29.56 -9.09 -0.41
N VAL A 714 -28.26 -8.97 -0.07
CA VAL A 714 -27.17 -9.60 -0.82
C VAL A 714 -27.32 -11.12 -0.79
N ARG A 715 -27.50 -11.70 0.39
CA ARG A 715 -27.67 -13.15 0.56
C ARG A 715 -28.96 -13.66 -0.10
N LEU A 716 -30.00 -12.84 -0.07
CA LEU A 716 -31.26 -13.20 -0.70
C LEU A 716 -31.12 -13.26 -2.23
N LEU A 717 -30.45 -12.27 -2.84
CA LEU A 717 -30.13 -12.26 -4.27
C LEU A 717 -29.24 -13.47 -4.67
N GLU A 718 -28.22 -13.78 -3.87
CA GLU A 718 -27.37 -14.97 -4.10
C GLU A 718 -28.15 -16.28 -4.04
N SER A 719 -29.12 -16.38 -3.14
CA SER A 719 -29.89 -17.61 -2.92
C SER A 719 -30.99 -17.81 -3.93
N TRP A 720 -31.58 -16.73 -4.47
CA TRP A 720 -32.74 -16.76 -5.39
C TRP A 720 -32.58 -15.79 -6.55
N PRO A 721 -31.54 -15.95 -7.35
CA PRO A 721 -31.31 -15.08 -8.52
C PRO A 721 -32.44 -15.12 -9.52
N GLU A 722 -33.14 -16.24 -9.68
CA GLU A 722 -34.28 -16.44 -10.58
C GLU A 722 -35.50 -15.54 -10.25
N VAL A 723 -35.62 -15.10 -9.01
CA VAL A 723 -36.69 -14.20 -8.57
C VAL A 723 -36.39 -12.74 -8.85
N PHE A 724 -35.11 -12.36 -8.80
CA PHE A 724 -34.73 -10.95 -8.80
C PHE A 724 -33.99 -10.48 -10.04
N MET A 725 -33.41 -11.39 -10.86
CA MET A 725 -32.72 -11.06 -12.11
C MET A 725 -33.64 -11.15 -13.34
N ASP A 726 -33.08 -11.14 -14.55
CA ASP A 726 -33.81 -11.23 -15.83
C ASP A 726 -34.87 -10.12 -16.04
N GLY A 727 -34.61 -8.91 -15.53
CA GLY A 727 -35.51 -7.75 -15.63
C GLY A 727 -36.67 -7.74 -14.63
N HIS A 728 -36.59 -8.55 -13.57
CA HIS A 728 -37.55 -8.51 -12.47
C HIS A 728 -37.27 -7.34 -11.53
N VAL A 729 -36.09 -7.33 -10.91
CA VAL A 729 -35.56 -6.23 -10.13
C VAL A 729 -34.30 -5.69 -10.80
N PHE A 730 -33.43 -6.58 -11.24
CA PHE A 730 -32.16 -6.24 -11.92
C PHE A 730 -32.20 -6.72 -13.38
N GLN A 731 -31.64 -5.92 -14.29
CA GLN A 731 -31.54 -6.21 -15.73
C GLN A 731 -30.60 -7.37 -16.05
N GLY A 732 -29.68 -7.70 -15.11
CA GLY A 732 -28.70 -8.77 -15.29
C GLY A 732 -29.37 -10.09 -15.69
N LEU A 733 -28.90 -10.73 -16.77
CA LEU A 733 -29.42 -11.98 -17.27
C LEU A 733 -28.92 -13.17 -16.44
N TYR A 734 -29.84 -14.02 -15.99
CA TYR A 734 -29.54 -15.26 -15.26
C TYR A 734 -30.12 -16.49 -15.96
N GLU A 735 -31.45 -16.66 -15.99
CA GLU A 735 -32.09 -17.77 -16.70
C GLU A 735 -32.00 -17.62 -18.23
N GLY A 736 -31.99 -16.39 -18.72
CA GLY A 736 -31.79 -16.08 -20.13
C GLY A 736 -30.45 -16.48 -20.72
N VAL A 737 -29.52 -16.97 -19.89
CA VAL A 737 -28.13 -17.35 -20.28
C VAL A 737 -27.94 -18.86 -20.17
N SER A 738 -27.63 -19.52 -21.27
CA SER A 738 -27.49 -20.99 -21.33
C SER A 738 -26.23 -21.56 -20.72
N SER A 739 -25.19 -20.72 -20.46
CA SER A 739 -23.90 -21.14 -19.89
C SER A 739 -23.87 -20.97 -18.36
N PRO A 740 -23.71 -22.04 -17.56
CA PRO A 740 -23.57 -21.94 -16.10
C PRO A 740 -22.42 -21.03 -15.62
N GLY A 741 -21.39 -20.90 -16.43
CA GLY A 741 -20.28 -19.97 -16.17
C GLY A 741 -20.70 -18.51 -16.32
N ALA A 742 -21.44 -18.18 -17.38
CA ALA A 742 -21.96 -16.84 -17.63
C ALA A 742 -23.05 -16.46 -16.63
N GLN A 743 -23.94 -17.39 -16.24
CA GLN A 743 -24.90 -17.19 -15.16
C GLN A 743 -24.23 -16.76 -13.85
N ARG A 744 -23.20 -17.51 -13.44
CA ARG A 744 -22.42 -17.19 -12.22
C ARG A 744 -21.72 -15.83 -12.31
N LEU A 745 -21.17 -15.47 -13.46
CA LEU A 745 -20.51 -14.17 -13.65
C LEU A 745 -21.50 -13.01 -13.61
N SER A 746 -22.69 -13.18 -14.23
CA SER A 746 -23.75 -12.17 -14.19
C SER A 746 -24.23 -11.95 -12.77
N LEU A 747 -24.59 -13.02 -12.06
CA LEU A 747 -24.98 -12.94 -10.65
C LEU A 747 -23.90 -12.31 -9.77
N ALA A 748 -22.66 -12.76 -9.88
CA ALA A 748 -21.53 -12.25 -9.07
C ALA A 748 -21.30 -10.75 -9.28
N ARG A 749 -21.61 -10.21 -10.46
CA ARG A 749 -21.53 -8.79 -10.74
C ARG A 749 -22.55 -7.99 -9.95
N SER A 750 -23.86 -8.31 -10.09
CA SER A 750 -24.93 -7.62 -9.37
C SER A 750 -24.82 -7.80 -7.85
N VAL A 751 -24.45 -8.99 -7.38
CA VAL A 751 -24.14 -9.29 -5.96
C VAL A 751 -22.99 -8.43 -5.46
N GLY A 752 -21.90 -8.28 -6.25
CA GLY A 752 -20.74 -7.45 -5.90
C GLY A 752 -21.13 -5.99 -5.74
N TYR A 753 -21.89 -5.44 -6.67
CA TYR A 753 -22.36 -4.05 -6.57
C TYR A 753 -23.28 -3.84 -5.37
N LEU A 754 -24.26 -4.73 -5.18
CA LEU A 754 -25.18 -4.67 -4.05
C LEU A 754 -24.45 -4.81 -2.71
N SER A 755 -23.42 -5.63 -2.62
CA SER A 755 -22.60 -5.82 -1.43
C SER A 755 -21.82 -4.53 -1.07
N ASP A 756 -21.23 -3.85 -2.05
CA ASP A 756 -20.52 -2.58 -1.82
C ASP A 756 -21.49 -1.51 -1.29
N VAL A 757 -22.69 -1.40 -1.90
CA VAL A 757 -23.74 -0.45 -1.50
C VAL A 757 -24.27 -0.78 -0.10
N ALA A 758 -24.58 -2.05 0.16
CA ALA A 758 -25.09 -2.52 1.46
C ALA A 758 -24.08 -2.29 2.60
N THR A 759 -22.80 -2.52 2.33
CA THR A 759 -21.73 -2.30 3.30
C THR A 759 -21.60 -0.82 3.66
N GLN A 760 -21.59 0.07 2.68
CA GLN A 760 -21.47 1.51 2.91
C GLN A 760 -22.68 2.10 3.64
N ALA A 761 -23.86 1.58 3.36
CA ALA A 761 -25.10 2.00 4.04
C ALA A 761 -25.19 1.51 5.51
N SER A 762 -24.50 0.40 5.82
CA SER A 762 -24.56 -0.23 7.14
C SER A 762 -23.57 0.32 8.16
N TYR A 763 -22.42 0.80 7.70
CA TYR A 763 -21.30 1.16 8.57
C TYR A 763 -20.83 2.59 8.33
N THR A 764 -20.81 3.40 9.38
CA THR A 764 -20.20 4.74 9.44
C THR A 764 -18.68 4.62 9.62
N VAL A 765 -18.03 3.73 8.88
CA VAL A 765 -16.57 3.54 9.00
C VAL A 765 -15.88 4.51 8.06
N ALA A 766 -14.75 5.08 8.53
CA ALA A 766 -13.86 5.89 7.71
C ALA A 766 -13.33 5.03 6.53
N SER A 767 -14.00 5.13 5.40
CA SER A 767 -13.64 4.38 4.19
C SER A 767 -12.49 5.05 3.48
N LEU A 768 -11.55 4.26 2.96
CA LEU A 768 -10.46 4.77 2.12
C LEU A 768 -11.02 5.42 0.83
N PRO A 769 -10.36 6.44 0.26
CA PRO A 769 -10.81 7.06 -1.00
C PRO A 769 -11.05 6.05 -2.14
N SER A 770 -10.24 5.00 -2.22
CA SER A 770 -10.43 3.92 -3.21
C SER A 770 -11.69 3.10 -2.97
N GLN A 771 -12.08 2.88 -1.71
CA GLN A 771 -13.33 2.20 -1.35
C GLN A 771 -14.53 3.08 -1.67
N LEU A 772 -14.47 4.37 -1.36
CA LEU A 772 -15.52 5.33 -1.71
C LEU A 772 -15.72 5.45 -3.21
N LEU A 773 -14.63 5.48 -4.00
CA LEU A 773 -14.69 5.43 -5.46
C LEU A 773 -15.37 4.15 -5.96
N ARG A 774 -14.99 3.00 -5.42
CA ARG A 774 -15.59 1.71 -5.76
C ARG A 774 -17.08 1.71 -5.41
N THR A 775 -17.47 2.14 -4.22
CA THR A 775 -18.88 2.20 -3.82
C THR A 775 -19.68 3.15 -4.72
N ARG A 776 -19.15 4.32 -5.04
CA ARG A 776 -19.81 5.26 -5.95
C ARG A 776 -20.01 4.65 -7.35
N LEU A 777 -18.99 3.94 -7.85
CA LEU A 777 -19.13 3.20 -9.12
C LEU A 777 -20.18 2.11 -9.01
N SER A 778 -20.20 1.36 -7.91
CA SER A 778 -21.19 0.31 -7.66
C SER A 778 -22.61 0.88 -7.53
N ILE A 779 -22.80 2.04 -6.88
CA ILE A 779 -24.10 2.75 -6.85
C ILE A 779 -24.58 3.06 -8.27
N ARG A 780 -23.71 3.65 -9.09
CA ARG A 780 -24.05 4.00 -10.47
C ARG A 780 -24.39 2.78 -11.32
N LEU A 781 -23.53 1.77 -11.30
CA LEU A 781 -23.72 0.54 -12.08
C LEU A 781 -24.97 -0.23 -11.63
N LEU A 782 -25.24 -0.26 -10.32
CA LEU A 782 -26.42 -0.94 -9.80
C LEU A 782 -27.70 -0.15 -10.11
N SER A 783 -27.66 1.20 -10.12
CA SER A 783 -28.78 2.03 -10.58
C SER A 783 -29.08 1.81 -12.07
N ASP A 784 -28.04 1.69 -12.91
CA ASP A 784 -28.18 1.40 -14.33
C ASP A 784 -28.73 -0.02 -14.58
N GLU A 785 -28.47 -0.96 -13.65
CA GLU A 785 -29.00 -2.34 -13.70
C GLU A 785 -30.42 -2.48 -13.14
N LEU A 786 -31.01 -1.47 -12.51
CA LEU A 786 -32.39 -1.57 -12.05
C LEU A 786 -33.35 -1.59 -13.25
N ALA A 787 -34.30 -2.52 -13.20
CA ALA A 787 -35.31 -2.63 -14.25
C ALA A 787 -36.19 -1.37 -14.28
N GLU A 788 -36.65 -0.95 -15.47
CA GLU A 788 -37.66 0.10 -15.59
C GLU A 788 -38.95 -0.34 -14.88
N GLU A 789 -39.64 0.59 -14.20
CA GLU A 789 -40.92 0.28 -13.56
C GLU A 789 -41.92 -0.22 -14.60
N ARG A 790 -42.41 -1.45 -14.46
CA ARG A 790 -43.41 -2.07 -15.35
C ARG A 790 -44.79 -1.65 -14.97
#